data_9567e9ab36466c228952f906a251686c
#
_entry.id   9567e9ab36466c228952f906a251686c
#
_cell.length_a   1.000
_cell.length_b   1.000
_cell.length_c   1.000
_cell.angle_alpha   90.00
_cell.angle_beta   90.00
_cell.angle_gamma   90.00
#
_symmetry.space_group_name_H-M   'P 1'
#
loop_
_entity.id
_entity.type
_entity.pdbx_description
1 polymer ?
#
loop_
_entity_poly.entity_id
_entity_poly.type
_entity_poly.pdbx_seq_one_letter_code
_entity_poly.pdbx_strand_id
1 'polypeptide(L)'
;MKQMKRSPQGSYKRLRRGLLAALLVALAGLAGLYLLGRQGAPDGTDENAGTAAAKPETQSPANAENVVASSDAFDFTQSLEGKPVFSVHGDSFRTTRDGRVELAGVKFQIYRDATSYSVASDNAAYDTNSQEAVLTGNVKLTGGELEIASGELQLSRGGKFLAAAGPIALRHGPHWTGEASALEFDVALDLLTMRGPVTMAGQPPGTEPMTVAAGKIVLDRSGRVLRAKGAVTATRGASQFASDEAELFLAEDGETPAMLILDGALTGSYLTAATAGTAGVEPAGSPERIDFRGAKLTVQFGASGVNEPREMSLEGRGKILALIESVDGEIIHGLASRALWLQFEGGRPHTAQSTEPVYFAEYRRGVEEAQRSGRADRADAEFGPQGGIARVVLAGGVTLTDPSFRGWGEQALFDLAGGRSELLGEPARTESASGDLAAPHIAYARKTGLLTADRGVRGVLKRESGSAVAGVGFRGDQPIEFQADEANFTDKPRGFFLKGKVRVWQGKNLLLANQVHGEETEERLSASGGVRTMIDVGGGGVGTAAGSPATVAAPTEVTADLLTYRRQEASVIYTGNVRMAQGTRTLTCAELVAALDDAQQIQSMTGKGGVVLRDTAERRTIQAQTAAYDVAAESIELRGNPVTIKDDAGASLSGQRALYDIKSGSARLAGAAQ
;
A
#
# COMPACT_ATOMS: atom_id res chain seq x y z
N MET A 1 -5.66 -52.66 -12.27
CA MET A 1 -5.94 -52.82 -13.70
C MET A 1 -6.51 -51.50 -14.22
N LYS A 2 -5.71 -50.65 -14.83
CA LYS A 2 -6.15 -49.40 -15.47
C LYS A 2 -5.55 -49.37 -16.88
N GLN A 3 -6.42 -49.39 -17.86
CA GLN A 3 -6.07 -49.30 -19.28
C GLN A 3 -5.59 -47.86 -19.55
N MET A 4 -4.34 -47.71 -19.96
CA MET A 4 -3.78 -46.48 -20.55
C MET A 4 -4.36 -46.32 -21.96
N LYS A 5 -5.13 -45.26 -22.19
CA LYS A 5 -5.50 -44.78 -23.53
C LYS A 5 -4.26 -44.25 -24.23
N ARG A 6 -3.86 -44.88 -25.32
CA ARG A 6 -2.80 -44.43 -26.24
C ARG A 6 -3.25 -43.17 -26.97
N SER A 7 -2.43 -42.15 -26.95
CA SER A 7 -2.62 -40.89 -27.67
C SER A 7 -2.42 -41.08 -29.19
N PRO A 8 -3.06 -40.27 -30.05
CA PRO A 8 -3.01 -40.41 -31.50
C PRO A 8 -1.77 -39.73 -32.12
N GLN A 9 -0.58 -40.03 -31.65
CA GLN A 9 0.67 -39.52 -32.27
C GLN A 9 1.06 -40.21 -33.58
N GLY A 10 0.34 -41.26 -33.99
CA GLY A 10 0.63 -42.01 -35.22
C GLY A 10 0.14 -41.39 -36.51
N SER A 11 -0.93 -40.59 -36.48
CA SER A 11 -1.53 -39.97 -37.67
C SER A 11 -0.76 -38.74 -38.17
N TYR A 12 -0.16 -37.99 -37.26
CA TYR A 12 0.62 -36.79 -37.57
C TYR A 12 1.88 -37.02 -38.40
N LYS A 13 2.58 -38.15 -38.16
CA LYS A 13 3.79 -38.50 -38.92
C LYS A 13 3.47 -38.90 -40.37
N ARG A 14 2.31 -39.46 -40.65
CA ARG A 14 1.85 -39.80 -42.03
C ARG A 14 1.39 -38.58 -42.82
N LEU A 15 0.64 -37.65 -42.17
CA LEU A 15 0.21 -36.37 -42.77
C LEU A 15 1.43 -35.50 -43.12
N ARG A 16 2.46 -35.47 -42.26
CA ARG A 16 3.69 -34.71 -42.41
C ARG A 16 4.53 -35.15 -43.62
N ARG A 17 4.50 -36.47 -43.98
CA ARG A 17 5.14 -37.00 -45.18
C ARG A 17 4.33 -36.75 -46.46
N GLY A 18 3.01 -36.69 -46.31
CA GLY A 18 2.10 -36.42 -47.43
C GLY A 18 2.22 -34.99 -47.95
N LEU A 19 2.31 -33.97 -47.09
CA LEU A 19 2.39 -32.57 -47.47
C LEU A 19 3.72 -32.18 -48.15
N LEU A 20 4.85 -32.79 -47.73
CA LEU A 20 6.15 -32.66 -48.39
C LEU A 20 6.18 -33.37 -49.76
N ALA A 21 5.55 -34.52 -49.85
CA ALA A 21 5.44 -35.26 -51.12
C ALA A 21 4.50 -34.51 -52.08
N ALA A 22 3.53 -33.82 -51.56
CA ALA A 22 2.52 -33.13 -52.33
C ALA A 22 3.02 -31.90 -53.09
N LEU A 23 3.83 -31.07 -52.41
CA LEU A 23 4.48 -29.91 -53.04
C LEU A 23 5.52 -30.37 -54.06
N LEU A 24 6.27 -31.46 -53.74
CA LEU A 24 7.25 -32.07 -54.61
C LEU A 24 6.61 -32.73 -55.85
N VAL A 25 5.44 -33.36 -55.72
CA VAL A 25 4.71 -34.00 -56.82
C VAL A 25 4.07 -32.95 -57.71
N ALA A 26 3.56 -31.83 -57.19
CA ALA A 26 3.04 -30.74 -57.99
C ALA A 26 4.07 -30.13 -58.93
N LEU A 27 5.29 -29.95 -58.38
CA LEU A 27 6.43 -29.38 -59.12
C LEU A 27 7.12 -30.42 -60.01
N ALA A 28 7.20 -31.69 -59.55
CA ALA A 28 7.66 -32.80 -60.35
C ALA A 28 6.67 -33.18 -61.48
N GLY A 29 5.36 -33.01 -61.27
CA GLY A 29 4.33 -33.15 -62.31
C GLY A 29 4.48 -32.13 -63.42
N LEU A 30 4.80 -30.89 -63.10
CA LEU A 30 5.14 -29.83 -64.07
C LEU A 30 6.42 -30.14 -64.84
N ALA A 31 7.46 -30.65 -64.16
CA ALA A 31 8.72 -31.11 -64.79
C ALA A 31 8.50 -32.40 -65.59
N GLY A 32 7.62 -33.30 -65.14
CA GLY A 32 7.26 -34.55 -65.83
C GLY A 32 6.44 -34.31 -67.10
N LEU A 33 5.52 -33.40 -67.14
CA LEU A 33 4.80 -32.95 -68.35
C LEU A 33 5.75 -32.34 -69.37
N TYR A 34 6.77 -31.61 -68.92
CA TYR A 34 7.84 -31.09 -69.77
C TYR A 34 8.71 -32.17 -70.38
N LEU A 35 9.04 -33.23 -69.63
CA LEU A 35 9.83 -34.36 -70.13
C LEU A 35 9.04 -35.29 -71.05
N LEU A 36 7.73 -35.47 -70.83
CA LEU A 36 6.83 -36.24 -71.71
C LEU A 36 6.51 -35.53 -72.98
N GLY A 37 6.48 -34.22 -73.03
CA GLY A 37 6.32 -33.43 -74.26
C GLY A 37 7.53 -33.47 -75.18
N ARG A 38 8.65 -34.02 -74.79
CA ARG A 38 9.93 -34.10 -75.54
C ARG A 38 10.15 -35.42 -76.25
N GLN A 39 9.29 -36.43 -76.03
CA GLN A 39 9.36 -37.70 -76.76
C GLN A 39 8.12 -37.90 -77.66
N GLY A 40 8.16 -37.34 -78.84
CA GLY A 40 7.12 -37.64 -79.86
C GLY A 40 7.02 -36.62 -80.94
N ALA A 41 8.00 -36.56 -81.81
CA ALA A 41 7.78 -36.03 -83.18
C ALA A 41 8.40 -37.05 -84.14
N PRO A 42 7.58 -37.72 -84.99
CA PRO A 42 8.08 -38.26 -86.26
C PRO A 42 7.95 -37.24 -87.34
N ASP A 43 8.95 -37.23 -88.21
CA ASP A 43 8.99 -36.58 -89.51
C ASP A 43 7.73 -36.81 -90.34
N GLY A 44 7.30 -35.76 -91.10
CA GLY A 44 6.25 -35.86 -92.09
C GLY A 44 6.01 -34.54 -92.80
N THR A 45 6.70 -34.39 -93.91
CA THR A 45 6.49 -33.41 -94.97
C THR A 45 5.03 -33.27 -95.41
N ASP A 46 4.50 -32.05 -95.60
CA ASP A 46 4.04 -31.55 -96.93
C ASP A 46 3.35 -30.15 -96.88
N GLU A 47 3.77 -29.37 -97.86
CA GLU A 47 3.22 -28.17 -98.50
C GLU A 47 1.74 -27.77 -98.26
N ASN A 48 1.43 -26.53 -98.00
CA ASN A 48 0.92 -25.57 -98.93
C ASN A 48 0.46 -24.24 -98.29
N ALA A 49 0.93 -23.20 -98.94
CA ALA A 49 0.52 -21.84 -99.15
C ALA A 49 -0.82 -21.30 -98.59
N GLY A 50 -0.76 -20.10 -98.09
CA GLY A 50 -1.90 -19.26 -97.81
C GLY A 50 -1.58 -17.96 -97.09
N THR A 51 -1.09 -17.00 -97.87
CA THR A 51 -1.05 -15.52 -97.72
C THR A 51 -1.83 -14.84 -96.58
N ALA A 52 -1.11 -13.89 -95.99
CA ALA A 52 -1.45 -12.52 -95.57
C ALA A 52 -2.20 -12.23 -94.27
N ALA A 53 -1.51 -11.61 -93.39
CA ALA A 53 -1.68 -10.20 -93.02
C ALA A 53 -0.75 -9.81 -91.90
N ALA A 54 -0.01 -8.75 -92.15
CA ALA A 54 0.94 -8.17 -91.20
C ALA A 54 0.25 -7.44 -90.07
N LYS A 55 1.02 -7.50 -88.89
CA LYS A 55 1.23 -6.44 -87.92
C LYS A 55 0.55 -6.54 -86.55
N PRO A 56 1.17 -6.03 -85.49
CA PRO A 56 2.46 -5.30 -85.37
C PRO A 56 3.47 -5.93 -84.39
N GLU A 57 4.72 -5.53 -84.63
CA GLU A 57 5.84 -5.70 -83.67
C GLU A 57 5.53 -5.14 -82.32
N THR A 58 5.50 -6.00 -81.31
CA THR A 58 5.65 -5.61 -79.94
C THR A 58 7.04 -6.01 -79.46
N GLN A 59 7.80 -5.03 -79.01
CA GLN A 59 9.16 -5.13 -78.56
C GLN A 59 9.36 -6.33 -77.58
N SER A 60 10.24 -7.25 -77.94
CA SER A 60 10.72 -8.32 -77.07
C SER A 60 11.53 -7.72 -75.90
N PRO A 61 11.18 -7.94 -74.68
CA PRO A 61 12.06 -7.56 -73.62
C PRO A 61 13.28 -8.53 -73.55
N ALA A 62 14.44 -7.99 -73.24
CA ALA A 62 15.76 -8.64 -73.28
C ALA A 62 15.96 -9.88 -72.36
N ASN A 63 14.89 -10.53 -71.87
CA ASN A 63 14.90 -11.71 -71.03
C ASN A 63 14.23 -12.95 -71.66
N ALA A 64 13.92 -12.95 -72.94
CA ALA A 64 13.25 -14.10 -73.56
C ALA A 64 14.11 -15.36 -73.76
N GLU A 65 15.46 -15.29 -73.60
CA GLU A 65 16.34 -16.41 -73.80
C GLU A 65 16.36 -17.45 -72.69
N ASN A 66 15.81 -17.15 -71.50
CA ASN A 66 15.85 -18.02 -70.32
C ASN A 66 14.52 -18.70 -69.95
N VAL A 67 13.41 -18.36 -70.64
CA VAL A 67 12.09 -18.93 -70.36
C VAL A 67 11.95 -20.28 -71.03
N VAL A 68 11.57 -21.29 -70.27
CA VAL A 68 11.41 -22.69 -70.78
C VAL A 68 9.92 -22.99 -71.05
N ALA A 69 9.03 -22.44 -70.25
CA ALA A 69 7.59 -22.59 -70.42
C ALA A 69 6.87 -21.32 -69.89
N SER A 70 5.74 -20.94 -70.53
CA SER A 70 4.86 -19.87 -70.02
C SER A 70 3.41 -20.19 -70.37
N SER A 71 2.50 -19.69 -69.53
CA SER A 71 1.04 -19.80 -69.73
C SER A 71 0.36 -18.53 -69.24
N ASP A 72 -0.76 -18.14 -69.85
CA ASP A 72 -1.57 -16.98 -69.48
C ASP A 72 -2.58 -17.25 -68.38
N ALA A 73 -2.67 -18.49 -67.91
CA ALA A 73 -3.44 -18.86 -66.72
C ALA A 73 -2.85 -20.14 -66.11
N PHE A 74 -2.85 -20.22 -64.83
CA PHE A 74 -2.36 -21.38 -64.11
C PHE A 74 -3.27 -21.71 -62.94
N ASP A 75 -3.81 -22.93 -62.95
CA ASP A 75 -4.56 -23.51 -61.84
C ASP A 75 -4.00 -24.86 -61.46
N PHE A 76 -3.65 -25.02 -60.20
CA PHE A 76 -3.19 -26.29 -59.67
C PHE A 76 -3.85 -26.59 -58.33
N THR A 77 -4.39 -27.80 -58.18
CA THR A 77 -4.96 -28.27 -56.91
C THR A 77 -4.38 -29.63 -56.58
N GLN A 78 -3.79 -29.73 -55.43
CA GLN A 78 -3.36 -31.01 -54.89
C GLN A 78 -4.36 -31.57 -53.88
N SER A 79 -4.69 -32.83 -54.08
CA SER A 79 -5.58 -33.55 -53.18
C SER A 79 -4.87 -34.80 -52.61
N LEU A 80 -5.11 -35.09 -51.36
CA LEU A 80 -4.69 -36.32 -50.68
C LEU A 80 -5.94 -37.07 -50.22
N GLU A 81 -6.06 -38.33 -50.61
CA GLU A 81 -7.24 -39.14 -50.31
C GLU A 81 -8.59 -38.47 -50.71
N GLY A 82 -8.59 -37.75 -51.86
CA GLY A 82 -9.76 -37.07 -52.38
C GLY A 82 -10.11 -35.75 -51.74
N LYS A 83 -9.34 -35.27 -50.77
CA LYS A 83 -9.51 -33.96 -50.14
C LYS A 83 -8.44 -33.00 -50.61
N PRO A 84 -8.78 -31.75 -50.97
CA PRO A 84 -7.79 -30.76 -51.35
C PRO A 84 -6.89 -30.43 -50.17
N VAL A 85 -5.57 -30.38 -50.39
CA VAL A 85 -4.55 -30.01 -49.42
C VAL A 85 -4.08 -28.60 -49.64
N PHE A 86 -3.88 -28.23 -50.90
CA PHE A 86 -3.65 -26.85 -51.29
C PHE A 86 -4.03 -26.60 -52.75
N SER A 87 -4.29 -25.35 -53.07
CA SER A 87 -4.47 -24.89 -54.46
C SER A 87 -3.67 -23.63 -54.70
N VAL A 88 -3.23 -23.46 -55.98
CA VAL A 88 -2.53 -22.26 -56.46
C VAL A 88 -3.21 -21.83 -57.73
N HIS A 89 -3.57 -20.55 -57.77
CA HIS A 89 -4.07 -19.87 -58.95
C HIS A 89 -3.11 -18.74 -59.30
N GLY A 90 -2.82 -18.54 -60.56
CA GLY A 90 -2.02 -17.42 -61.08
C GLY A 90 -2.53 -16.95 -62.43
N ASP A 91 -2.55 -15.64 -62.63
CA ASP A 91 -2.98 -15.01 -63.92
C ASP A 91 -1.94 -15.24 -65.02
N SER A 92 -0.68 -15.47 -64.69
CA SER A 92 0.37 -15.90 -65.58
C SER A 92 1.43 -16.74 -64.88
N PHE A 93 2.11 -17.58 -65.70
CA PHE A 93 3.14 -18.52 -65.23
C PHE A 93 4.34 -18.48 -66.18
N ARG A 94 5.56 -18.45 -65.65
CA ARG A 94 6.83 -18.60 -66.37
C ARG A 94 7.78 -19.50 -65.62
N THR A 95 8.44 -20.40 -66.35
CA THR A 95 9.55 -21.20 -65.79
C THR A 95 10.82 -20.82 -66.48
N THR A 96 11.87 -20.58 -65.73
CA THR A 96 13.22 -20.26 -66.22
C THR A 96 14.15 -21.49 -66.18
N ARG A 97 15.24 -21.48 -66.94
CA ARG A 97 16.20 -22.62 -67.02
C ARG A 97 16.94 -22.91 -65.71
N ASP A 98 17.05 -21.93 -64.85
CA ASP A 98 17.65 -22.06 -63.52
C ASP A 98 16.71 -22.67 -62.47
N GLY A 99 15.51 -23.09 -62.88
CA GLY A 99 14.53 -23.75 -62.00
C GLY A 99 13.65 -22.81 -61.19
N ARG A 100 13.61 -21.53 -61.59
CA ARG A 100 12.67 -20.57 -60.97
C ARG A 100 11.33 -20.58 -61.70
N VAL A 101 10.28 -20.54 -60.91
CA VAL A 101 8.91 -20.41 -61.40
C VAL A 101 8.37 -19.04 -60.94
N GLU A 102 8.04 -18.20 -61.89
CA GLU A 102 7.44 -16.87 -61.65
C GLU A 102 5.95 -16.91 -61.96
N LEU A 103 5.16 -16.38 -61.05
CA LEU A 103 3.71 -16.30 -61.16
C LEU A 103 3.30 -14.84 -60.94
N ALA A 104 2.27 -14.38 -61.66
CA ALA A 104 1.62 -13.09 -61.44
C ALA A 104 0.15 -13.28 -61.06
N GLY A 105 -0.42 -12.37 -60.29
CA GLY A 105 -1.80 -12.42 -59.82
C GLY A 105 -2.10 -13.66 -58.95
N VAL A 106 -1.26 -13.92 -57.98
CA VAL A 106 -1.19 -15.22 -57.30
C VAL A 106 -2.16 -15.32 -56.15
N LYS A 107 -2.86 -16.47 -56.05
CA LYS A 107 -3.66 -16.87 -54.88
C LYS A 107 -3.31 -18.29 -54.47
N PHE A 108 -2.72 -18.44 -53.30
CA PHE A 108 -2.53 -19.73 -52.64
C PHE A 108 -3.64 -20.00 -51.65
N GLN A 109 -4.12 -21.22 -51.64
CA GLN A 109 -5.07 -21.66 -50.60
C GLN A 109 -4.57 -22.97 -49.98
N ILE A 110 -4.38 -22.94 -48.67
CA ILE A 110 -3.92 -24.08 -47.90
C ILE A 110 -5.10 -24.59 -47.07
N TYR A 111 -5.50 -25.83 -47.31
CA TYR A 111 -6.61 -26.48 -46.61
C TYR A 111 -6.10 -27.28 -45.43
N ARG A 112 -6.60 -27.02 -44.26
CA ARG A 112 -6.18 -27.72 -43.00
C ARG A 112 -7.41 -27.98 -42.14
N ASP A 113 -7.80 -29.24 -42.03
CA ASP A 113 -8.95 -29.71 -41.24
C ASP A 113 -10.17 -28.78 -41.21
N ALA A 114 -10.29 -27.91 -40.20
CA ALA A 114 -11.38 -26.94 -40.04
C ALA A 114 -11.03 -25.53 -40.48
N THR A 115 -9.74 -25.24 -40.81
CA THR A 115 -9.29 -23.87 -41.15
C THR A 115 -8.55 -23.87 -42.48
N SER A 116 -8.90 -22.96 -43.39
CA SER A 116 -8.16 -22.70 -44.59
C SER A 116 -7.42 -21.36 -44.49
N TYR A 117 -6.17 -21.33 -45.00
CA TYR A 117 -5.39 -20.11 -45.14
C TYR A 117 -5.32 -19.73 -46.63
N SER A 118 -5.61 -18.49 -46.95
CA SER A 118 -5.47 -17.92 -48.27
C SER A 118 -4.37 -16.88 -48.28
N VAL A 119 -3.43 -16.95 -49.20
CA VAL A 119 -2.42 -15.92 -49.46
C VAL A 119 -2.58 -15.39 -50.85
N ALA A 120 -2.74 -14.09 -50.99
CA ALA A 120 -2.79 -13.40 -52.29
C ALA A 120 -1.58 -12.44 -52.43
N SER A 121 -1.04 -12.30 -53.64
CA SER A 121 0.02 -11.34 -53.93
C SER A 121 0.01 -10.96 -55.40
N ASP A 122 0.61 -9.83 -55.73
CA ASP A 122 0.76 -9.42 -57.15
C ASP A 122 1.70 -10.37 -57.90
N ASN A 123 2.79 -10.80 -57.27
CA ASN A 123 3.79 -11.70 -57.85
C ASN A 123 4.25 -12.75 -56.87
N ALA A 124 4.68 -13.90 -57.35
CA ALA A 124 5.42 -14.90 -56.60
C ALA A 124 6.56 -15.49 -57.43
N ALA A 125 7.70 -15.71 -56.79
CA ALA A 125 8.85 -16.44 -57.31
C ALA A 125 9.09 -17.69 -56.47
N TYR A 126 9.08 -18.85 -57.08
CA TYR A 126 9.37 -20.14 -56.41
C TYR A 126 10.67 -20.73 -56.97
N ASP A 127 11.55 -21.09 -56.07
CA ASP A 127 12.80 -21.82 -56.40
C ASP A 127 12.59 -23.30 -56.17
N THR A 128 12.66 -24.09 -57.22
CA THR A 128 12.48 -25.55 -57.19
C THR A 128 13.62 -26.28 -56.46
N ASN A 129 14.80 -25.68 -56.33
CA ASN A 129 15.97 -26.28 -55.67
C ASN A 129 15.92 -26.06 -54.15
N SER A 130 15.67 -24.86 -53.71
CA SER A 130 15.55 -24.54 -52.26
C SER A 130 14.16 -24.84 -51.69
N GLN A 131 13.14 -25.00 -52.54
CA GLN A 131 11.73 -25.16 -52.17
C GLN A 131 11.20 -23.97 -51.38
N GLU A 132 11.64 -22.78 -51.74
CA GLU A 132 11.22 -21.53 -51.15
C GLU A 132 10.42 -20.70 -52.13
N ALA A 133 9.40 -20.02 -51.68
CA ALA A 133 8.64 -19.06 -52.46
C ALA A 133 8.73 -17.66 -51.82
N VAL A 134 8.92 -16.66 -52.65
CA VAL A 134 8.86 -15.25 -52.26
C VAL A 134 7.69 -14.62 -52.96
N LEU A 135 6.74 -14.12 -52.20
CA LEU A 135 5.57 -13.38 -52.67
C LEU A 135 5.83 -11.91 -52.47
N THR A 136 5.55 -11.10 -53.48
CA THR A 136 5.79 -9.66 -53.45
C THR A 136 4.61 -8.89 -54.03
N GLY A 137 4.43 -7.66 -53.53
CA GLY A 137 3.36 -6.75 -53.93
C GLY A 137 2.01 -7.12 -53.32
N ASN A 138 1.48 -6.22 -52.52
CA ASN A 138 0.16 -6.32 -51.87
C ASN A 138 -0.12 -7.70 -51.25
N VAL A 139 0.87 -8.27 -50.57
CA VAL A 139 0.74 -9.61 -49.98
C VAL A 139 -0.28 -9.59 -48.84
N LYS A 140 -1.32 -10.42 -48.98
CA LYS A 140 -2.37 -10.57 -47.99
C LYS A 140 -2.57 -12.04 -47.62
N LEU A 141 -2.33 -12.38 -46.35
CA LEU A 141 -2.64 -13.69 -45.78
C LEU A 141 -3.92 -13.58 -44.97
N THR A 142 -4.85 -14.50 -45.20
CA THR A 142 -6.10 -14.61 -44.42
C THR A 142 -6.33 -16.05 -44.01
N GLY A 143 -6.78 -16.30 -42.78
CA GLY A 143 -7.09 -17.65 -42.30
C GLY A 143 -7.74 -17.65 -40.93
N GLY A 144 -8.96 -18.17 -40.86
CA GLY A 144 -9.79 -18.00 -39.70
C GLY A 144 -10.03 -16.52 -39.41
N GLU A 145 -9.70 -16.06 -38.22
CA GLU A 145 -9.83 -14.65 -37.81
C GLU A 145 -8.56 -13.83 -38.07
N LEU A 146 -7.49 -14.44 -38.58
CA LEU A 146 -6.20 -13.80 -38.80
C LEU A 146 -6.12 -13.22 -40.21
N GLU A 147 -5.74 -11.95 -40.32
CA GLU A 147 -5.38 -11.26 -41.55
C GLU A 147 -4.02 -10.58 -41.36
N ILE A 148 -3.08 -10.84 -42.29
CA ILE A 148 -1.75 -10.23 -42.29
C ILE A 148 -1.53 -9.58 -43.65
N ALA A 149 -1.12 -8.31 -43.68
CA ALA A 149 -0.73 -7.59 -44.88
C ALA A 149 0.73 -7.18 -44.79
N SER A 150 1.48 -7.40 -45.87
CA SER A 150 2.90 -7.03 -46.00
C SER A 150 3.27 -6.72 -47.47
N GLY A 151 4.42 -6.11 -47.66
CA GLY A 151 4.96 -5.94 -49.02
C GLY A 151 5.63 -7.19 -49.57
N GLU A 152 6.12 -8.05 -48.71
CA GLU A 152 6.83 -9.30 -49.04
C GLU A 152 6.50 -10.39 -48.01
N LEU A 153 6.35 -11.63 -48.50
CA LEU A 153 6.20 -12.82 -47.66
C LEU A 153 7.03 -13.96 -48.26
N GLN A 154 7.85 -14.57 -47.45
CA GLN A 154 8.63 -15.75 -47.79
C GLN A 154 7.96 -17.00 -47.22
N LEU A 155 7.79 -18.01 -48.06
CA LEU A 155 7.33 -19.32 -47.68
C LEU A 155 8.49 -20.31 -47.76
N SER A 156 8.73 -21.06 -46.70
CA SER A 156 9.78 -22.08 -46.69
C SER A 156 9.23 -23.38 -46.10
N ARG A 157 10.04 -24.45 -46.21
CA ARG A 157 9.70 -25.78 -45.69
C ARG A 157 8.36 -26.32 -46.22
N GLY A 158 8.09 -26.06 -47.48
CA GLY A 158 6.82 -26.48 -48.10
C GLY A 158 5.58 -25.79 -47.52
N GLY A 159 5.67 -24.47 -47.31
CA GLY A 159 4.55 -23.65 -46.80
C GLY A 159 4.24 -23.80 -45.31
N LYS A 160 5.12 -24.47 -44.55
CA LYS A 160 4.94 -24.65 -43.10
C LYS A 160 5.47 -23.49 -42.29
N PHE A 161 6.35 -22.70 -42.89
CA PHE A 161 6.95 -21.54 -42.25
C PHE A 161 6.83 -20.33 -43.17
N LEU A 162 6.24 -19.27 -42.63
CA LEU A 162 6.08 -18.01 -43.33
C LEU A 162 6.88 -16.95 -42.59
N ALA A 163 7.60 -16.12 -43.33
CA ALA A 163 8.33 -14.98 -42.80
C ALA A 163 8.04 -13.74 -43.63
N ALA A 164 7.82 -12.62 -43.01
CA ALA A 164 7.65 -11.31 -43.64
C ALA A 164 8.60 -10.30 -42.97
N ALA A 165 9.14 -9.39 -43.80
CA ALA A 165 9.96 -8.28 -43.36
C ALA A 165 9.42 -6.96 -43.93
N GLY A 166 9.64 -5.86 -43.18
CA GLY A 166 9.13 -4.54 -43.54
C GLY A 166 7.88 -4.18 -42.70
N PRO A 167 7.17 -3.12 -43.07
CA PRO A 167 5.95 -2.76 -42.37
C PRO A 167 4.88 -3.85 -42.56
N ILE A 168 4.46 -4.43 -41.47
CA ILE A 168 3.46 -5.51 -41.42
C ILE A 168 2.26 -5.01 -40.64
N ALA A 169 1.08 -5.11 -41.26
CA ALA A 169 -0.19 -4.89 -40.56
C ALA A 169 -0.86 -6.24 -40.26
N LEU A 170 -1.35 -6.39 -39.07
CA LEU A 170 -2.06 -7.58 -38.59
C LEU A 170 -3.44 -7.20 -38.11
N ARG A 171 -4.42 -8.05 -38.39
CA ARG A 171 -5.77 -8.00 -37.82
C ARG A 171 -6.12 -9.38 -37.28
N HIS A 172 -6.70 -9.42 -36.10
CA HIS A 172 -7.22 -10.65 -35.49
C HIS A 172 -8.66 -10.41 -35.02
N GLY A 173 -9.58 -11.12 -35.65
CA GLY A 173 -11.00 -10.86 -35.46
C GLY A 173 -11.40 -9.42 -35.83
N PRO A 174 -12.58 -8.97 -35.38
CA PRO A 174 -13.07 -7.62 -35.68
C PRO A 174 -12.47 -6.55 -34.77
N HIS A 175 -11.79 -6.94 -33.67
CA HIS A 175 -11.48 -6.05 -32.56
C HIS A 175 -9.99 -5.76 -32.35
N TRP A 176 -9.08 -6.57 -32.93
CA TRP A 176 -7.65 -6.43 -32.72
C TRP A 176 -6.91 -6.06 -34.00
N THR A 177 -6.04 -5.08 -33.90
CA THR A 177 -5.08 -4.68 -34.92
C THR A 177 -3.67 -4.69 -34.36
N GLY A 178 -2.67 -4.90 -35.23
CA GLY A 178 -1.28 -4.90 -34.84
C GLY A 178 -0.37 -4.43 -35.96
N GLU A 179 0.82 -3.96 -35.56
CA GLU A 179 1.89 -3.55 -36.47
C GLU A 179 3.20 -4.17 -36.00
N ALA A 180 4.06 -4.55 -36.95
CA ALA A 180 5.38 -5.11 -36.66
C ALA A 180 6.36 -4.79 -37.78
N SER A 181 7.68 -4.91 -37.51
CA SER A 181 8.73 -4.78 -38.50
C SER A 181 9.14 -6.10 -39.13
N ALA A 182 8.89 -7.22 -38.45
CA ALA A 182 9.11 -8.56 -38.97
C ALA A 182 8.11 -9.53 -38.33
N LEU A 183 7.75 -10.57 -39.07
CA LEU A 183 6.82 -11.59 -38.65
C LEU A 183 7.33 -12.96 -39.11
N GLU A 184 7.19 -13.94 -38.21
CA GLU A 184 7.42 -15.36 -38.48
C GLU A 184 6.17 -16.13 -38.05
N PHE A 185 5.64 -17.00 -38.89
CA PHE A 185 4.50 -17.85 -38.57
C PHE A 185 4.82 -19.30 -38.86
N ASP A 186 4.91 -20.10 -37.81
CA ASP A 186 4.98 -21.57 -37.91
C ASP A 186 3.55 -22.11 -37.94
N VAL A 187 3.09 -22.42 -39.16
CA VAL A 187 1.73 -22.92 -39.43
C VAL A 187 1.49 -24.28 -38.70
N ALA A 188 2.55 -25.10 -38.55
CA ALA A 188 2.41 -26.43 -37.95
C ALA A 188 2.23 -26.37 -36.42
N LEU A 189 2.86 -25.39 -35.78
CA LEU A 189 2.78 -25.16 -34.36
C LEU A 189 1.71 -24.12 -33.98
N ASP A 190 1.13 -23.46 -35.00
CA ASP A 190 0.20 -22.33 -34.82
C ASP A 190 0.81 -21.21 -33.95
N LEU A 191 2.10 -20.94 -34.21
CA LEU A 191 2.93 -20.02 -33.45
C LEU A 191 3.28 -18.80 -34.30
N LEU A 192 2.76 -17.63 -33.94
CA LEU A 192 3.03 -16.35 -34.58
C LEU A 192 4.06 -15.58 -33.76
N THR A 193 5.17 -15.20 -34.36
CA THR A 193 6.21 -14.37 -33.75
C THR A 193 6.33 -13.05 -34.50
N MET A 194 6.13 -11.93 -33.81
CA MET A 194 6.34 -10.58 -34.31
C MET A 194 7.60 -9.98 -33.67
N ARG A 195 8.38 -9.25 -34.43
CA ARG A 195 9.66 -8.64 -34.00
C ARG A 195 9.77 -7.18 -34.46
N GLY A 196 10.63 -6.42 -33.80
CA GLY A 196 10.85 -4.99 -33.99
C GLY A 196 9.94 -4.20 -33.05
N PRO A 197 9.71 -2.91 -33.25
CA PRO A 197 8.65 -2.23 -32.54
C PRO A 197 7.31 -2.88 -32.91
N VAL A 198 6.77 -3.66 -31.97
CA VAL A 198 5.47 -4.32 -32.15
C VAL A 198 4.44 -3.54 -31.35
N THR A 199 3.34 -3.17 -31.98
CA THR A 199 2.17 -2.60 -31.31
C THR A 199 0.96 -3.45 -31.61
N MET A 200 0.14 -3.70 -30.62
CA MET A 200 -1.18 -4.30 -30.75
C MET A 200 -2.21 -3.41 -30.05
N ALA A 201 -3.31 -3.14 -30.72
CA ALA A 201 -4.42 -2.37 -30.18
C ALA A 201 -5.73 -3.13 -30.38
N GLY A 202 -6.61 -3.07 -29.37
CA GLY A 202 -7.88 -3.75 -29.44
C GLY A 202 -8.92 -3.15 -28.52
N GLN A 203 -10.19 -3.36 -28.88
CA GLN A 203 -11.33 -3.00 -28.05
C GLN A 203 -12.44 -4.05 -28.22
N PRO A 204 -12.38 -5.18 -27.46
CA PRO A 204 -13.49 -6.12 -27.42
C PRO A 204 -14.79 -5.43 -26.95
N PRO A 205 -15.97 -5.94 -27.35
CA PRO A 205 -17.25 -5.36 -26.97
C PRO A 205 -17.41 -5.22 -25.45
N GLY A 206 -17.84 -4.05 -24.98
CA GLY A 206 -18.04 -3.78 -23.56
C GLY A 206 -16.76 -3.58 -22.74
N THR A 207 -15.59 -3.50 -23.40
CA THR A 207 -14.31 -3.24 -22.75
C THR A 207 -13.75 -1.87 -23.12
N GLU A 208 -12.86 -1.35 -22.24
CA GLU A 208 -12.05 -0.17 -22.56
C GLU A 208 -11.00 -0.50 -23.63
N PRO A 209 -10.58 0.50 -24.45
CA PRO A 209 -9.50 0.30 -25.41
C PRO A 209 -8.22 -0.16 -24.70
N MET A 210 -7.55 -1.15 -25.31
CA MET A 210 -6.31 -1.71 -24.83
C MET A 210 -5.22 -1.57 -25.89
N THR A 211 -3.99 -1.27 -25.44
CA THR A 211 -2.80 -1.32 -26.29
C THR A 211 -1.69 -2.10 -25.60
N VAL A 212 -0.89 -2.81 -26.39
CA VAL A 212 0.32 -3.48 -25.92
C VAL A 212 1.44 -3.12 -26.90
N ALA A 213 2.57 -2.66 -26.39
CA ALA A 213 3.77 -2.44 -27.18
C ALA A 213 4.95 -3.21 -26.58
N ALA A 214 5.80 -3.79 -27.43
CA ALA A 214 6.97 -4.57 -27.02
C ALA A 214 8.01 -4.66 -28.15
N GLY A 215 9.22 -5.09 -27.81
CA GLY A 215 10.25 -5.42 -28.80
C GLY A 215 9.97 -6.71 -29.57
N LYS A 216 9.28 -7.67 -28.94
CA LYS A 216 8.88 -8.95 -29.50
C LYS A 216 7.57 -9.42 -28.89
N ILE A 217 6.64 -9.89 -29.72
CA ILE A 217 5.42 -10.57 -29.28
C ILE A 217 5.35 -11.95 -29.94
N VAL A 218 5.04 -12.96 -29.15
CA VAL A 218 4.80 -14.34 -29.59
C VAL A 218 3.38 -14.72 -29.20
N LEU A 219 2.56 -15.05 -30.19
CA LEU A 219 1.21 -15.56 -29.99
C LEU A 219 1.23 -17.08 -30.25
N ASP A 220 1.10 -17.85 -29.19
CA ASP A 220 0.90 -19.30 -29.24
C ASP A 220 -0.61 -19.58 -29.19
N ARG A 221 -1.22 -19.73 -30.37
CA ARG A 221 -2.68 -19.92 -30.47
C ARG A 221 -3.13 -21.28 -29.96
N SER A 222 -2.28 -22.31 -30.13
CA SER A 222 -2.57 -23.66 -29.63
C SER A 222 -2.45 -23.75 -28.10
N GLY A 223 -1.48 -23.03 -27.52
CA GLY A 223 -1.27 -22.92 -26.09
C GLY A 223 -2.12 -21.81 -25.44
N ARG A 224 -2.77 -20.98 -26.26
CA ARG A 224 -3.54 -19.81 -25.77
C ARG A 224 -2.73 -18.87 -24.89
N VAL A 225 -1.50 -18.61 -25.29
CA VAL A 225 -0.56 -17.75 -24.53
C VAL A 225 0.01 -16.68 -25.46
N LEU A 226 -0.08 -15.42 -25.01
CA LEU A 226 0.64 -14.31 -25.60
C LEU A 226 1.84 -13.98 -24.72
N ARG A 227 3.03 -13.94 -25.30
CA ARG A 227 4.27 -13.57 -24.62
C ARG A 227 4.86 -12.33 -25.26
N ALA A 228 5.10 -11.30 -24.46
CA ALA A 228 5.74 -10.06 -24.90
C ALA A 228 7.07 -9.89 -24.17
N LYS A 229 8.11 -9.41 -24.88
CA LYS A 229 9.45 -9.19 -24.33
C LYS A 229 10.07 -7.91 -24.86
N GLY A 230 10.86 -7.25 -24.01
CA GLY A 230 11.64 -6.06 -24.34
C GLY A 230 10.83 -4.79 -24.22
N ALA A 231 10.97 -4.11 -23.07
CA ALA A 231 10.29 -2.85 -22.74
C ALA A 231 8.78 -2.92 -23.00
N VAL A 232 8.12 -3.89 -22.39
CA VAL A 232 6.67 -4.10 -22.55
C VAL A 232 5.92 -2.96 -21.89
N THR A 233 5.01 -2.34 -22.64
CA THR A 233 4.04 -1.39 -22.10
C THR A 233 2.63 -1.84 -22.48
N ALA A 234 1.70 -1.74 -21.54
CA ALA A 234 0.29 -2.04 -21.77
C ALA A 234 -0.57 -0.94 -21.18
N THR A 235 -1.65 -0.58 -21.90
CA THR A 235 -2.66 0.35 -21.41
C THR A 235 -4.04 -0.27 -21.52
N ARG A 236 -4.93 0.07 -20.57
CA ARG A 236 -6.35 -0.25 -20.64
C ARG A 236 -7.12 0.96 -20.08
N GLY A 237 -7.82 1.68 -20.95
CA GLY A 237 -8.41 2.97 -20.57
C GLY A 237 -7.34 3.91 -20.03
N ALA A 238 -7.51 4.37 -18.80
CA ALA A 238 -6.53 5.22 -18.10
C ALA A 238 -5.49 4.45 -17.27
N SER A 239 -5.63 3.12 -17.13
CA SER A 239 -4.65 2.27 -16.45
C SER A 239 -3.47 1.95 -17.37
N GLN A 240 -2.27 1.90 -16.81
CA GLN A 240 -1.05 1.62 -17.56
C GLN A 240 -0.09 0.74 -16.78
N PHE A 241 0.69 -0.07 -17.53
CA PHE A 241 1.66 -1.02 -16.97
C PHE A 241 2.92 -1.01 -17.81
N ALA A 242 4.06 -1.18 -17.18
CA ALA A 242 5.34 -1.36 -17.84
C ALA A 242 6.14 -2.47 -17.14
N SER A 243 6.81 -3.33 -17.93
CA SER A 243 7.65 -4.44 -17.45
C SER A 243 8.69 -4.82 -18.51
N ASP A 244 9.63 -5.71 -18.18
CA ASP A 244 10.56 -6.24 -19.16
C ASP A 244 9.93 -7.37 -19.98
N GLU A 245 9.09 -8.18 -19.36
CA GLU A 245 8.40 -9.31 -19.98
C GLU A 245 6.93 -9.36 -19.51
N ALA A 246 6.05 -9.88 -20.37
CA ALA A 246 4.65 -10.14 -20.05
C ALA A 246 4.19 -11.47 -20.67
N GLU A 247 3.40 -12.24 -19.91
CA GLU A 247 2.70 -13.43 -20.39
C GLU A 247 1.21 -13.30 -20.07
N LEU A 248 0.37 -13.37 -21.09
CA LEU A 248 -1.09 -13.39 -20.96
C LEU A 248 -1.60 -14.77 -21.34
N PHE A 249 -2.24 -15.44 -20.40
CA PHE A 249 -2.93 -16.71 -20.61
C PHE A 249 -4.40 -16.45 -20.88
N LEU A 250 -4.92 -17.05 -21.92
CA LEU A 250 -6.32 -16.93 -22.33
C LEU A 250 -7.12 -18.17 -21.85
N ALA A 251 -8.40 -17.99 -21.60
CA ALA A 251 -9.34 -19.03 -21.24
C ALA A 251 -9.59 -20.01 -22.41
N GLU A 252 -10.51 -20.95 -22.24
CA GLU A 252 -10.81 -21.98 -23.26
C GLU A 252 -11.42 -21.39 -24.55
N ASP A 253 -12.05 -20.22 -24.47
CA ASP A 253 -12.57 -19.49 -25.63
C ASP A 253 -11.48 -18.87 -26.50
N GLY A 254 -10.23 -18.78 -26.00
CA GLY A 254 -9.10 -18.19 -26.71
C GLY A 254 -9.10 -16.65 -26.77
N GLU A 255 -10.05 -15.99 -26.11
CA GLU A 255 -10.25 -14.53 -26.16
C GLU A 255 -10.22 -13.90 -24.76
N THR A 256 -10.83 -14.57 -23.77
CA THR A 256 -10.95 -14.04 -22.41
C THR A 256 -9.64 -14.20 -21.65
N PRO A 257 -9.09 -13.13 -21.04
CA PRO A 257 -7.95 -13.23 -20.14
C PRO A 257 -8.24 -14.11 -18.93
N ALA A 258 -7.36 -15.08 -18.67
CA ALA A 258 -7.42 -15.93 -17.48
C ALA A 258 -6.38 -15.51 -16.43
N MET A 259 -5.14 -15.25 -16.89
CA MET A 259 -4.04 -14.83 -16.01
C MET A 259 -3.06 -13.95 -16.79
N LEU A 260 -2.57 -12.89 -16.13
CA LEU A 260 -1.48 -12.04 -16.64
C LEU A 260 -0.29 -12.12 -15.68
N ILE A 261 0.90 -12.35 -16.22
CA ILE A 261 2.16 -12.30 -15.49
C ILE A 261 3.02 -11.21 -16.12
N LEU A 262 3.50 -10.28 -15.30
CA LEU A 262 4.51 -9.28 -15.67
C LEU A 262 5.78 -9.57 -14.87
N ASP A 263 6.95 -9.58 -15.50
CA ASP A 263 8.24 -9.85 -14.85
C ASP A 263 9.28 -8.79 -15.28
N GLY A 264 10.20 -8.46 -14.38
CA GLY A 264 11.28 -7.50 -14.56
C GLY A 264 11.04 -6.18 -13.81
N ALA A 265 11.49 -5.06 -14.37
CA ALA A 265 11.30 -3.73 -13.79
C ALA A 265 9.83 -3.30 -13.94
N LEU A 266 9.03 -3.62 -12.93
CA LEU A 266 7.58 -3.40 -12.98
C LEU A 266 7.19 -2.06 -12.40
N THR A 267 6.42 -1.32 -13.16
CA THR A 267 5.69 -0.12 -12.72
C THR A 267 4.28 -0.14 -13.32
N GLY A 268 3.32 0.41 -12.61
CA GLY A 268 1.98 0.54 -13.16
C GLY A 268 1.09 1.46 -12.34
N SER A 269 -0.02 1.85 -12.95
CA SER A 269 -1.09 2.55 -12.29
C SER A 269 -2.43 1.93 -12.71
N TYR A 270 -3.27 1.69 -11.73
CA TYR A 270 -4.63 1.22 -11.89
C TYR A 270 -5.60 2.32 -11.44
N LEU A 271 -6.49 2.72 -12.34
CA LEU A 271 -7.58 3.62 -11.99
C LEU A 271 -8.85 2.80 -11.76
N THR A 272 -9.45 2.97 -10.59
CA THR A 272 -10.76 2.39 -10.31
C THR A 272 -11.81 3.08 -11.20
N ALA A 273 -12.62 2.28 -11.90
CA ALA A 273 -13.71 2.83 -12.69
C ALA A 273 -14.62 3.68 -11.80
N ALA A 274 -14.88 4.92 -12.20
CA ALA A 274 -15.94 5.72 -11.59
C ALA A 274 -17.24 4.91 -11.72
N THR A 275 -17.94 4.68 -10.62
CA THR A 275 -19.29 4.08 -10.67
C THR A 275 -20.11 4.92 -11.62
N ALA A 276 -20.58 4.32 -12.72
CA ALA A 276 -21.64 4.92 -13.53
C ALA A 276 -22.82 5.17 -12.57
N GLY A 277 -22.94 6.39 -12.09
CA GLY A 277 -24.03 6.80 -11.22
C GLY A 277 -25.33 6.49 -11.93
N THR A 278 -26.30 5.92 -11.25
CA THR A 278 -27.70 5.93 -11.66
C THR A 278 -28.01 7.32 -12.18
N ALA A 279 -28.54 7.41 -13.40
CA ALA A 279 -28.77 8.65 -14.12
C ALA A 279 -29.37 9.73 -13.21
N GLY A 280 -28.61 10.82 -12.97
CA GLY A 280 -29.07 11.98 -12.20
C GLY A 280 -28.25 12.33 -10.92
N VAL A 281 -27.26 11.54 -10.54
CA VAL A 281 -26.33 11.90 -9.44
C VAL A 281 -24.95 12.09 -10.04
N GLU A 282 -24.35 13.27 -9.92
CA GLU A 282 -22.95 13.48 -10.26
C GLU A 282 -22.10 12.46 -9.49
N PRO A 283 -21.14 11.77 -10.12
CA PRO A 283 -20.27 10.83 -9.41
C PRO A 283 -19.49 11.61 -8.35
N ALA A 284 -19.82 11.36 -7.09
CA ALA A 284 -19.11 11.93 -5.96
C ALA A 284 -17.72 11.30 -5.88
N GLY A 285 -16.71 12.01 -6.37
CA GLY A 285 -15.31 11.67 -6.22
C GLY A 285 -14.58 11.42 -7.54
N SER A 286 -13.36 11.95 -7.63
CA SER A 286 -12.41 11.60 -8.69
C SER A 286 -12.05 10.12 -8.58
N PRO A 287 -11.84 9.40 -9.71
CA PRO A 287 -11.37 8.02 -9.67
C PRO A 287 -10.04 7.96 -8.91
N GLU A 288 -9.97 7.11 -7.89
CA GLU A 288 -8.73 6.94 -7.14
C GLU A 288 -7.73 6.12 -7.95
N ARG A 289 -6.50 6.54 -7.84
CA ARG A 289 -5.36 5.93 -8.52
C ARG A 289 -4.56 5.09 -7.53
N ILE A 290 -4.31 3.85 -7.91
CA ILE A 290 -3.39 2.96 -7.21
C ILE A 290 -2.15 2.79 -8.09
N ASP A 291 -1.03 3.25 -7.60
CA ASP A 291 0.27 3.03 -8.22
C ASP A 291 0.92 1.80 -7.59
N PHE A 292 1.62 1.01 -8.40
CA PHE A 292 2.35 -0.15 -7.93
C PHE A 292 3.72 -0.28 -8.60
N ARG A 293 4.67 -0.82 -7.84
CA ARG A 293 6.04 -1.11 -8.26
C ARG A 293 6.47 -2.44 -7.70
N GLY A 294 7.29 -3.16 -8.45
CA GLY A 294 7.78 -4.46 -8.01
C GLY A 294 8.73 -5.10 -9.01
N ALA A 295 8.91 -6.41 -8.87
CA ALA A 295 9.69 -7.20 -9.81
C ALA A 295 8.85 -8.25 -10.53
N LYS A 296 7.71 -8.65 -9.97
CA LYS A 296 6.77 -9.56 -10.60
C LYS A 296 5.35 -9.25 -10.18
N LEU A 297 4.44 -9.26 -11.12
CA LEU A 297 3.00 -9.12 -10.89
C LEU A 297 2.30 -10.32 -11.52
N THR A 298 1.42 -10.95 -10.77
CA THR A 298 0.49 -11.96 -11.29
C THR A 298 -0.93 -11.50 -11.02
N VAL A 299 -1.74 -11.41 -12.06
CA VAL A 299 -3.16 -11.05 -11.99
C VAL A 299 -3.99 -12.24 -12.42
N GLN A 300 -4.92 -12.68 -11.61
CA GLN A 300 -5.92 -13.67 -11.95
C GLN A 300 -7.24 -12.96 -12.25
N PHE A 301 -7.87 -13.32 -13.37
CA PHE A 301 -9.16 -12.78 -13.78
C PHE A 301 -10.31 -13.71 -13.40
N GLY A 302 -11.52 -13.15 -13.24
CA GLY A 302 -12.71 -13.92 -12.88
C GLY A 302 -13.18 -14.83 -14.02
N ALA A 303 -13.75 -15.99 -13.67
CA ALA A 303 -14.22 -17.00 -14.64
C ALA A 303 -15.51 -16.62 -15.40
N SER A 304 -16.14 -15.50 -15.09
CA SER A 304 -17.51 -15.16 -15.54
C SER A 304 -17.58 -14.19 -16.73
N GLY A 305 -16.62 -14.23 -17.65
CA GLY A 305 -16.69 -13.41 -18.87
C GLY A 305 -16.52 -11.90 -18.67
N VAL A 306 -16.32 -11.47 -17.42
CA VAL A 306 -15.98 -10.10 -17.08
C VAL A 306 -14.47 -10.04 -16.92
N ASN A 307 -13.80 -9.25 -17.78
CA ASN A 307 -12.34 -9.07 -17.77
C ASN A 307 -11.86 -8.27 -16.53
N GLU A 308 -12.39 -8.60 -15.35
CA GLU A 308 -12.07 -7.94 -14.10
C GLU A 308 -11.05 -8.76 -13.29
N PRO A 309 -10.05 -8.10 -12.70
CA PRO A 309 -9.14 -8.79 -11.80
C PRO A 309 -9.92 -9.32 -10.58
N ARG A 310 -9.60 -10.55 -10.17
CA ARG A 310 -10.08 -11.18 -8.95
C ARG A 310 -9.03 -11.15 -7.85
N GLU A 311 -7.81 -11.44 -8.23
CA GLU A 311 -6.68 -11.53 -7.33
C GLU A 311 -5.41 -11.01 -8.02
N MET A 312 -4.56 -10.35 -7.26
CA MET A 312 -3.28 -9.83 -7.73
C MET A 312 -2.22 -10.18 -6.68
N SER A 313 -1.12 -10.76 -7.10
CA SER A 313 0.08 -10.87 -6.28
C SER A 313 1.19 -10.01 -6.86
N LEU A 314 1.79 -9.17 -6.03
CA LEU A 314 2.90 -8.30 -6.36
C LEU A 314 4.11 -8.71 -5.53
N GLU A 315 5.20 -9.04 -6.20
CA GLU A 315 6.42 -9.54 -5.56
C GLU A 315 7.60 -8.61 -5.82
N GLY A 316 8.42 -8.41 -4.80
CA GLY A 316 9.74 -7.81 -4.90
C GLY A 316 10.82 -8.85 -5.23
N ARG A 317 12.01 -8.38 -5.63
CA ARG A 317 13.17 -9.24 -5.91
C ARG A 317 14.46 -8.55 -5.44
N GLY A 318 15.24 -9.22 -4.60
CA GLY A 318 16.49 -8.66 -4.08
C GLY A 318 16.26 -7.41 -3.21
N LYS A 319 16.70 -6.25 -3.69
CA LYS A 319 16.50 -4.96 -2.99
C LYS A 319 15.20 -4.25 -3.40
N ILE A 320 14.54 -4.70 -4.44
CA ILE A 320 13.27 -4.13 -4.90
C ILE A 320 12.15 -4.72 -4.05
N LEU A 321 11.38 -3.88 -3.40
CA LEU A 321 10.17 -4.27 -2.68
C LEU A 321 8.96 -4.16 -3.61
N ALA A 322 7.95 -4.98 -3.33
CA ALA A 322 6.59 -4.76 -3.79
C ALA A 322 6.02 -3.54 -3.07
N LEU A 323 5.50 -2.58 -3.81
CA LEU A 323 4.95 -1.32 -3.29
C LEU A 323 3.59 -1.07 -3.95
N ILE A 324 2.60 -0.78 -3.14
CA ILE A 324 1.32 -0.19 -3.58
C ILE A 324 1.16 1.17 -2.92
N GLU A 325 0.70 2.14 -3.69
CA GLU A 325 0.43 3.50 -3.24
C GLU A 325 -0.99 3.89 -3.67
N SER A 326 -1.80 4.36 -2.72
CA SER A 326 -3.10 4.95 -3.01
C SER A 326 -3.03 6.45 -2.78
N VAL A 327 -3.61 7.22 -3.71
CA VAL A 327 -3.56 8.68 -3.69
C VAL A 327 -4.93 9.21 -3.32
N ASP A 328 -5.02 9.87 -2.16
CA ASP A 328 -6.21 10.58 -1.69
C ASP A 328 -5.91 12.09 -1.64
N GLY A 329 -6.27 12.80 -2.70
CA GLY A 329 -5.97 14.22 -2.86
C GLY A 329 -4.46 14.51 -2.84
N GLU A 330 -3.99 15.18 -1.79
CA GLU A 330 -2.56 15.47 -1.57
C GLU A 330 -1.82 14.39 -0.76
N ILE A 331 -2.55 13.46 -0.16
CA ILE A 331 -1.99 12.42 0.70
C ILE A 331 -1.80 11.14 -0.09
N ILE A 332 -0.66 10.50 0.10
CA ILE A 332 -0.32 9.21 -0.49
C ILE A 332 -0.12 8.22 0.66
N HIS A 333 -0.86 7.14 0.63
CA HIS A 333 -0.67 6.01 1.54
C HIS A 333 0.05 4.89 0.82
N GLY A 334 1.24 4.53 1.29
CA GLY A 334 2.09 3.49 0.72
C GLY A 334 2.19 2.28 1.61
N LEU A 335 2.15 1.08 1.01
CA LEU A 335 2.42 -0.19 1.66
C LEU A 335 3.49 -0.94 0.87
N ALA A 336 4.63 -1.22 1.50
CA ALA A 336 5.76 -1.89 0.89
C ALA A 336 6.12 -3.17 1.65
N SER A 337 6.38 -4.26 0.92
CA SER A 337 6.79 -5.56 1.45
C SER A 337 7.57 -6.36 0.40
N ARG A 338 8.03 -7.55 0.74
CA ARG A 338 8.56 -8.50 -0.25
C ARG A 338 7.48 -9.11 -1.13
N ALA A 339 6.28 -9.28 -0.58
CA ALA A 339 5.12 -9.76 -1.31
C ALA A 339 3.84 -9.12 -0.77
N LEU A 340 2.96 -8.73 -1.68
CA LEU A 340 1.65 -8.16 -1.40
C LEU A 340 0.60 -8.94 -2.20
N TRP A 341 -0.49 -9.31 -1.55
CA TRP A 341 -1.65 -9.96 -2.16
C TRP A 341 -2.85 -9.03 -2.08
N LEU A 342 -3.46 -8.77 -3.22
CA LEU A 342 -4.66 -7.93 -3.31
C LEU A 342 -5.82 -8.80 -3.78
N GLN A 343 -6.97 -8.62 -3.14
CA GLN A 343 -8.24 -9.19 -3.57
C GLN A 343 -9.12 -8.09 -4.13
N PHE A 344 -9.85 -8.43 -5.19
CA PHE A 344 -10.74 -7.52 -5.89
C PHE A 344 -12.18 -8.01 -5.81
N GLU A 345 -13.10 -7.08 -5.72
CA GLU A 345 -14.53 -7.33 -5.78
C GLU A 345 -15.17 -6.34 -6.76
N GLY A 346 -15.84 -6.87 -7.81
CA GLY A 346 -16.40 -6.05 -8.88
C GLY A 346 -15.35 -5.16 -9.58
N GLY A 347 -14.12 -5.71 -9.83
CA GLY A 347 -13.03 -4.98 -10.46
C GLY A 347 -12.36 -3.90 -9.59
N ARG A 348 -12.71 -3.82 -8.29
CA ARG A 348 -12.13 -2.86 -7.34
C ARG A 348 -11.30 -3.58 -6.30
N PRO A 349 -10.16 -3.01 -5.90
CA PRO A 349 -9.40 -3.56 -4.79
C PRO A 349 -10.25 -3.51 -3.51
N HIS A 350 -10.30 -4.62 -2.80
CA HIS A 350 -11.05 -4.79 -1.56
C HIS A 350 -10.11 -4.90 -0.37
N THR A 351 -9.12 -5.78 -0.45
CA THR A 351 -8.09 -5.97 0.57
C THR A 351 -6.70 -6.09 -0.02
N ALA A 352 -5.69 -5.70 0.75
CA ALA A 352 -4.30 -6.01 0.48
C ALA A 352 -3.67 -6.61 1.74
N GLN A 353 -2.89 -7.66 1.58
CA GLN A 353 -2.29 -8.40 2.69
C GLN A 353 -0.81 -8.66 2.45
N SER A 354 -0.04 -8.71 3.53
CA SER A 354 1.32 -9.23 3.54
C SER A 354 1.57 -10.04 4.80
N THR A 355 2.15 -11.23 4.61
CA THR A 355 2.66 -12.09 5.69
C THR A 355 4.16 -11.94 5.89
N GLU A 356 4.81 -11.10 5.08
CA GLU A 356 6.22 -10.75 5.14
C GLU A 356 6.41 -9.39 5.82
N PRO A 357 7.62 -9.07 6.32
CA PRO A 357 7.89 -7.77 6.91
C PRO A 357 7.46 -6.61 6.02
N VAL A 358 6.69 -5.71 6.61
CA VAL A 358 6.01 -4.63 5.89
C VAL A 358 6.42 -3.27 6.42
N TYR A 359 6.42 -2.30 5.53
CA TYR A 359 6.58 -0.88 5.80
C TYR A 359 5.35 -0.13 5.28
N PHE A 360 4.64 0.54 6.16
CA PHE A 360 3.55 1.47 5.86
C PHE A 360 4.07 2.89 5.96
N ALA A 361 3.66 3.77 5.06
CA ALA A 361 4.00 5.18 5.12
C ALA A 361 2.90 6.08 4.55
N GLU A 362 2.80 7.27 5.12
CA GLU A 362 1.93 8.35 4.67
C GLU A 362 2.81 9.51 4.23
N TYR A 363 2.63 9.97 2.99
CA TYR A 363 3.37 11.10 2.41
C TYR A 363 2.41 12.22 1.99
N ARG A 364 2.94 13.42 1.88
CA ARG A 364 2.29 14.48 1.11
C ARG A 364 2.86 14.51 -0.30
N ARG A 365 2.01 14.68 -1.31
CA ARG A 365 2.44 14.77 -2.71
C ARG A 365 3.57 15.80 -2.88
N GLY A 366 4.68 15.41 -3.51
CA GLY A 366 5.87 16.25 -3.70
C GLY A 366 6.80 16.36 -2.49
N VAL A 367 6.54 15.64 -1.40
CA VAL A 367 7.42 15.56 -0.23
C VAL A 367 7.95 14.13 -0.13
N GLU A 368 9.27 13.96 -0.18
CA GLU A 368 9.91 12.64 -0.11
C GLU A 368 9.88 12.03 1.31
N GLU A 369 9.83 12.88 2.34
CA GLU A 369 9.81 12.43 3.73
C GLU A 369 8.40 11.98 4.16
N ALA A 370 8.30 10.77 4.71
CA ALA A 370 7.06 10.27 5.25
C ALA A 370 6.63 11.12 6.46
N GLN A 371 5.38 11.60 6.43
CA GLN A 371 4.78 12.27 7.59
C GLN A 371 4.54 11.28 8.73
N ARG A 372 4.22 10.03 8.37
CA ARG A 372 4.07 8.92 9.29
C ARG A 372 4.62 7.66 8.66
N SER A 373 5.13 6.77 9.49
CA SER A 373 5.51 5.44 9.03
C SER A 373 5.31 4.39 10.11
N GLY A 374 5.13 3.16 9.67
CA GLY A 374 5.03 1.98 10.53
C GLY A 374 5.77 0.81 9.92
N ARG A 375 6.32 -0.04 10.79
CA ARG A 375 6.93 -1.32 10.40
C ARG A 375 6.32 -2.41 11.25
N ALA A 376 6.15 -3.59 10.65
CA ALA A 376 5.61 -4.76 11.32
C ALA A 376 6.03 -6.04 10.57
N ASP A 377 5.76 -7.20 11.17
CA ASP A 377 6.02 -8.49 10.52
C ASP A 377 4.98 -8.81 9.45
N ARG A 378 3.76 -8.28 9.57
CA ARG A 378 2.65 -8.48 8.62
C ARG A 378 1.71 -7.28 8.60
N ALA A 379 0.92 -7.17 7.54
CA ALA A 379 -0.12 -6.15 7.42
C ALA A 379 -1.35 -6.68 6.69
N ASP A 380 -2.50 -6.11 7.07
CA ASP A 380 -3.77 -6.20 6.39
C ASP A 380 -4.27 -4.79 6.11
N ALA A 381 -4.62 -4.48 4.87
CA ALA A 381 -5.19 -3.21 4.47
C ALA A 381 -6.55 -3.42 3.82
N GLU A 382 -7.50 -2.56 4.12
CA GLU A 382 -8.84 -2.53 3.56
C GLU A 382 -8.97 -1.28 2.69
N PHE A 383 -9.54 -1.44 1.50
CA PHE A 383 -9.81 -0.32 0.60
C PHE A 383 -11.23 0.21 0.82
N GLY A 384 -11.37 1.51 0.73
CA GLY A 384 -12.66 2.19 0.83
C GLY A 384 -13.51 2.01 -0.45
N PRO A 385 -14.78 2.44 -0.42
CA PRO A 385 -15.68 2.30 -1.56
C PRO A 385 -15.23 3.08 -2.81
N GLN A 386 -14.34 4.05 -2.67
CA GLN A 386 -13.76 4.81 -3.78
C GLN A 386 -12.46 4.20 -4.30
N GLY A 387 -11.87 3.20 -3.62
CA GLY A 387 -10.72 2.43 -4.04
C GLY A 387 -9.40 2.78 -3.34
N GLY A 388 -9.36 3.81 -2.48
CA GLY A 388 -8.18 4.14 -1.67
C GLY A 388 -8.06 3.29 -0.42
N ILE A 389 -6.86 3.21 0.15
CA ILE A 389 -6.64 2.52 1.42
C ILE A 389 -7.36 3.29 2.54
N ALA A 390 -8.39 2.67 3.14
CA ALA A 390 -9.20 3.25 4.21
C ALA A 390 -8.72 2.85 5.60
N ARG A 391 -8.20 1.62 5.73
CA ARG A 391 -7.76 1.05 7.00
C ARG A 391 -6.51 0.21 6.82
N VAL A 392 -5.58 0.31 7.76
CA VAL A 392 -4.38 -0.55 7.80
C VAL A 392 -4.22 -1.13 9.20
N VAL A 393 -4.01 -2.42 9.27
CA VAL A 393 -3.65 -3.15 10.49
C VAL A 393 -2.24 -3.69 10.33
N LEU A 394 -1.34 -3.25 11.18
CA LEU A 394 0.03 -3.77 11.30
C LEU A 394 0.10 -4.72 12.49
N ALA A 395 0.76 -5.86 12.35
CA ALA A 395 0.87 -6.84 13.43
C ALA A 395 2.24 -7.53 13.48
N GLY A 396 2.70 -7.81 14.70
CA GLY A 396 4.02 -8.37 14.99
C GLY A 396 5.12 -7.32 15.02
N GLY A 397 5.74 -7.11 16.19
CA GLY A 397 6.88 -6.22 16.36
C GLY A 397 6.70 -4.80 15.82
N VAL A 398 5.51 -4.21 16.05
CA VAL A 398 5.15 -2.93 15.46
C VAL A 398 6.01 -1.80 15.97
N THR A 399 6.55 -1.00 15.07
CA THR A 399 7.19 0.29 15.35
C THR A 399 6.52 1.39 14.54
N LEU A 400 6.15 2.50 15.18
CA LEU A 400 5.53 3.65 14.56
C LEU A 400 6.44 4.87 14.67
N THR A 401 6.41 5.72 13.68
CA THR A 401 7.04 7.04 13.71
C THR A 401 6.02 8.06 13.21
N ASP A 402 5.75 9.06 14.03
CA ASP A 402 4.90 10.22 13.76
C ASP A 402 5.73 11.46 14.11
N PRO A 403 5.51 12.64 13.54
CA PRO A 403 6.23 13.87 13.92
C PRO A 403 6.18 14.18 15.41
N SER A 404 5.12 13.76 16.09
CA SER A 404 4.87 14.06 17.50
C SER A 404 5.40 12.96 18.44
N PHE A 405 5.51 11.71 17.99
CA PHE A 405 5.90 10.58 18.84
C PHE A 405 6.48 9.39 18.06
N ARG A 406 7.16 8.52 18.77
CA ARG A 406 7.49 7.16 18.34
C ARG A 406 6.67 6.16 19.16
N GLY A 407 6.27 5.06 18.54
CA GLY A 407 5.45 4.04 19.19
C GLY A 407 5.96 2.62 18.94
N TRP A 408 5.73 1.74 19.91
CA TRP A 408 6.08 0.31 19.86
C TRP A 408 4.92 -0.50 20.44
N GLY A 409 4.55 -1.58 19.78
CA GLY A 409 3.47 -2.46 20.20
C GLY A 409 3.46 -3.79 19.48
N GLU A 410 2.45 -4.58 19.72
CA GLU A 410 2.22 -5.85 19.04
C GLU A 410 1.34 -5.67 17.81
N GLN A 411 0.43 -4.69 17.86
CA GLN A 411 -0.48 -4.37 16.78
C GLN A 411 -0.70 -2.86 16.71
N ALA A 412 -0.79 -2.32 15.49
CA ALA A 412 -1.29 -0.97 15.25
C ALA A 412 -2.42 -0.99 14.22
N LEU A 413 -3.41 -0.15 14.45
CA LEU A 413 -4.55 0.05 13.57
C LEU A 413 -4.59 1.52 13.14
N PHE A 414 -4.69 1.76 11.84
CA PHE A 414 -4.90 3.07 11.25
C PHE A 414 -6.26 3.09 10.57
N ASP A 415 -7.19 3.88 11.08
CA ASP A 415 -8.38 4.31 10.37
C ASP A 415 -8.05 5.63 9.68
N LEU A 416 -7.72 5.56 8.40
CA LEU A 416 -7.25 6.70 7.62
C LEU A 416 -8.39 7.68 7.35
N ALA A 417 -9.59 7.18 7.09
CA ALA A 417 -10.79 7.99 6.85
C ALA A 417 -11.27 8.70 8.13
N GLY A 418 -11.31 7.98 9.26
CA GLY A 418 -11.65 8.52 10.57
C GLY A 418 -10.55 9.41 11.16
N GLY A 419 -9.32 9.26 10.72
CA GLY A 419 -8.15 9.95 11.28
C GLY A 419 -7.78 9.45 12.69
N ARG A 420 -8.01 8.16 12.96
CA ARG A 420 -7.71 7.51 14.23
C ARG A 420 -6.59 6.49 14.08
N SER A 421 -5.68 6.46 15.02
CA SER A 421 -4.64 5.44 15.13
C SER A 421 -4.72 4.80 16.49
N GLU A 422 -4.57 3.47 16.55
CA GLU A 422 -4.54 2.71 17.80
C GLU A 422 -3.28 1.85 17.84
N LEU A 423 -2.71 1.70 19.02
CA LEU A 423 -1.54 0.89 19.31
C LEU A 423 -1.85 -0.03 20.49
N LEU A 424 -1.69 -1.32 20.28
CA LEU A 424 -1.95 -2.37 21.26
C LEU A 424 -0.67 -3.15 21.57
N GLY A 425 -0.52 -3.60 22.81
CA GLY A 425 0.61 -4.42 23.26
C GLY A 425 0.58 -4.66 24.76
N GLU A 426 1.50 -5.48 25.29
CA GLU A 426 1.58 -5.76 26.72
C GLU A 426 2.96 -5.39 27.32
N PRO A 427 3.23 -4.09 27.52
CA PRO A 427 2.47 -2.90 27.13
C PRO A 427 2.88 -2.36 25.74
N ALA A 428 1.96 -1.69 25.07
CA ALA A 428 2.30 -0.72 24.03
C ALA A 428 2.98 0.50 24.67
N ARG A 429 3.88 1.15 23.92
CA ARG A 429 4.67 2.29 24.42
C ARG A 429 4.70 3.40 23.40
N THR A 430 4.72 4.64 23.88
CA THR A 430 4.99 5.82 23.08
C THR A 430 6.04 6.68 23.74
N GLU A 431 6.89 7.31 22.94
CA GLU A 431 7.92 8.25 23.35
C GLU A 431 7.76 9.56 22.58
N SER A 432 7.73 10.67 23.29
CA SER A 432 7.61 12.00 22.72
C SER A 432 8.52 13.00 23.44
N ALA A 433 8.62 14.21 22.91
CA ALA A 433 9.32 15.30 23.60
C ALA A 433 8.64 15.67 24.92
N SER A 434 7.31 15.58 25.01
CA SER A 434 6.53 15.91 26.20
C SER A 434 6.43 14.79 27.22
N GLY A 435 6.73 13.55 26.85
CA GLY A 435 6.67 12.42 27.79
C GLY A 435 6.66 11.06 27.13
N ASP A 436 6.74 10.05 27.99
CA ASP A 436 6.67 8.63 27.62
C ASP A 436 5.42 8.03 28.24
N LEU A 437 4.77 7.13 27.52
CA LEU A 437 3.54 6.47 27.95
C LEU A 437 3.62 4.98 27.66
N ALA A 438 3.12 4.18 28.58
CA ALA A 438 2.98 2.73 28.44
C ALA A 438 1.60 2.30 28.94
N ALA A 439 0.85 1.58 28.07
CA ALA A 439 -0.46 1.02 28.38
C ALA A 439 -0.76 -0.15 27.44
N PRO A 440 -1.65 -1.08 27.79
CA PRO A 440 -2.08 -2.13 26.89
C PRO A 440 -2.77 -1.61 25.62
N HIS A 441 -3.42 -0.44 25.70
CA HIS A 441 -4.08 0.21 24.59
C HIS A 441 -3.82 1.72 24.62
N ILE A 442 -3.37 2.27 23.50
CA ILE A 442 -3.13 3.71 23.27
C ILE A 442 -3.81 4.07 21.95
N ALA A 443 -4.64 5.12 21.95
CA ALA A 443 -5.31 5.59 20.75
C ALA A 443 -5.08 7.09 20.57
N TYR A 444 -4.93 7.53 19.33
CA TYR A 444 -4.75 8.94 18.95
C TYR A 444 -5.76 9.35 17.89
N ALA A 445 -6.50 10.41 18.14
CA ALA A 445 -7.45 11.00 17.21
C ALA A 445 -6.88 12.30 16.62
N ARG A 446 -6.43 12.26 15.36
CA ARG A 446 -5.74 13.36 14.67
C ARG A 446 -6.56 14.65 14.62
N LYS A 447 -7.87 14.54 14.35
CA LYS A 447 -8.76 15.70 14.19
C LYS A 447 -8.88 16.55 15.46
N THR A 448 -8.79 15.92 16.62
CA THR A 448 -8.94 16.56 17.93
C THR A 448 -7.63 16.71 18.68
N GLY A 449 -6.54 16.06 18.23
CA GLY A 449 -5.29 15.99 18.97
C GLY A 449 -5.41 15.22 20.29
N LEU A 450 -6.45 14.36 20.42
CA LEU A 450 -6.72 13.60 21.64
C LEU A 450 -5.97 12.27 21.60
N LEU A 451 -5.05 12.08 22.57
CA LEU A 451 -4.42 10.79 22.85
C LEU A 451 -5.10 10.20 24.09
N THR A 452 -5.54 8.97 24.00
CA THR A 452 -6.15 8.20 25.10
C THR A 452 -5.35 6.95 25.37
N ALA A 453 -5.23 6.57 26.63
CA ALA A 453 -4.63 5.31 27.06
C ALA A 453 -5.46 4.69 28.17
N ASP A 454 -5.62 3.39 28.15
CA ASP A 454 -6.46 2.67 29.10
C ASP A 454 -5.87 1.31 29.52
N ARG A 455 -6.56 0.64 30.49
CA ARG A 455 -6.23 -0.68 31.05
C ARG A 455 -4.97 -0.72 31.90
N GLY A 456 -4.68 0.38 32.58
CA GLY A 456 -3.51 0.49 33.44
C GLY A 456 -2.35 1.20 32.76
N VAL A 457 -2.35 2.51 32.93
CA VAL A 457 -1.43 3.44 32.27
C VAL A 457 -0.27 3.76 33.19
N ARG A 458 0.93 3.82 32.64
CA ARG A 458 2.13 4.37 33.31
C ARG A 458 2.77 5.36 32.36
N GLY A 459 3.30 6.44 32.90
CA GLY A 459 3.95 7.44 32.06
C GLY A 459 4.92 8.32 32.84
N VAL A 460 5.67 9.06 32.04
CA VAL A 460 6.63 10.06 32.51
C VAL A 460 6.37 11.34 31.74
N LEU A 461 6.05 12.41 32.43
CA LEU A 461 5.94 13.74 31.87
C LEU A 461 7.34 14.38 31.86
N LYS A 462 7.90 14.59 30.68
CA LYS A 462 9.15 15.33 30.46
C LYS A 462 8.80 16.80 30.36
N ARG A 463 9.54 17.67 31.04
CA ARG A 463 9.23 19.10 31.08
C ARG A 463 10.12 19.88 30.10
N GLU A 464 9.47 20.62 29.24
CA GLU A 464 10.10 21.81 28.63
C GLU A 464 10.05 22.94 29.67
N SER A 465 11.11 23.76 29.75
CA SER A 465 11.16 24.91 30.63
C SER A 465 9.91 25.80 30.44
N GLY A 466 9.02 25.83 31.44
CA GLY A 466 7.80 26.64 31.39
C GLY A 466 6.48 25.89 31.55
N SER A 467 6.46 24.55 31.55
CA SER A 467 5.22 23.77 31.66
C SER A 467 4.55 23.90 33.03
N ALA A 468 3.21 24.11 33.04
CA ALA A 468 2.36 24.39 34.21
C ALA A 468 2.12 23.23 35.17
N VAL A 469 2.70 22.05 34.98
CA VAL A 469 2.51 20.88 35.86
C VAL A 469 3.39 20.93 37.12
N ALA A 470 3.82 22.12 37.53
CA ALA A 470 4.47 22.31 38.83
C ALA A 470 3.39 22.54 39.90
N GLY A 471 3.03 21.54 40.59
CA GLY A 471 2.11 21.68 41.71
C GLY A 471 2.56 20.84 42.87
N VAL A 472 2.43 21.37 44.09
CA VAL A 472 2.53 20.61 45.33
C VAL A 472 3.89 19.92 45.53
N GLY A 473 4.97 20.73 45.57
CA GLY A 473 6.32 20.20 45.89
C GLY A 473 7.02 19.49 44.71
N PHE A 474 6.42 19.49 43.50
CA PHE A 474 7.08 18.99 42.29
C PHE A 474 8.03 20.04 41.71
N ARG A 475 9.30 19.70 41.55
CA ARG A 475 10.34 20.62 41.05
C ARG A 475 10.31 20.68 39.51
N GLY A 476 10.59 21.86 38.97
CA GLY A 476 10.52 22.13 37.53
C GLY A 476 11.58 21.46 36.67
N ASP A 477 12.63 20.92 37.27
CA ASP A 477 13.82 20.38 36.63
C ASP A 477 13.86 18.85 36.51
N GLN A 478 12.90 18.16 37.11
CA GLN A 478 12.86 16.70 37.13
C GLN A 478 11.60 16.15 36.45
N PRO A 479 11.66 14.98 35.82
CA PRO A 479 10.50 14.34 35.24
C PRO A 479 9.48 13.95 36.31
N ILE A 480 8.20 13.99 35.95
CA ILE A 480 7.10 13.56 36.84
C ILE A 480 6.60 12.22 36.32
N GLU A 481 6.59 11.24 37.19
CA GLU A 481 6.05 9.92 36.88
C GLU A 481 4.59 9.82 37.32
N PHE A 482 3.79 9.07 36.56
CA PHE A 482 2.40 8.82 36.91
C PHE A 482 1.95 7.39 36.60
N GLN A 483 0.90 6.99 37.31
CA GLN A 483 0.15 5.76 37.06
C GLN A 483 -1.34 6.06 37.23
N ALA A 484 -2.19 5.47 36.36
CA ALA A 484 -3.64 5.59 36.39
C ALA A 484 -4.30 4.37 35.72
N ASP A 485 -5.62 4.20 35.88
CA ASP A 485 -6.36 3.20 35.10
C ASP A 485 -6.59 3.71 33.68
N GLU A 486 -6.83 5.03 33.50
CA GLU A 486 -7.05 5.72 32.24
C GLU A 486 -6.28 7.05 32.21
N ALA A 487 -5.80 7.46 31.01
CA ALA A 487 -5.16 8.75 30.79
C ALA A 487 -5.58 9.34 29.44
N ASN A 488 -5.87 10.62 29.42
CA ASN A 488 -6.21 11.40 28.23
C ASN A 488 -5.26 12.60 28.17
N PHE A 489 -4.74 12.88 26.98
CA PHE A 489 -3.89 14.04 26.70
C PHE A 489 -4.46 14.78 25.51
N THR A 490 -4.47 16.10 25.59
CA THR A 490 -4.92 16.99 24.50
C THR A 490 -3.81 17.95 24.11
N ASP A 491 -3.72 18.26 22.82
CA ASP A 491 -2.74 19.21 22.29
C ASP A 491 -3.29 20.65 22.26
N LYS A 492 -4.60 20.80 22.08
CA LYS A 492 -5.26 22.13 21.94
C LYS A 492 -6.64 22.13 22.57
N PRO A 493 -6.87 22.75 23.75
CA PRO A 493 -5.80 23.27 24.65
C PRO A 493 -4.94 22.13 25.18
N ARG A 494 -3.67 22.44 25.46
CA ARG A 494 -2.76 21.44 26.01
C ARG A 494 -3.15 21.11 27.44
N GLY A 495 -3.39 19.82 27.69
CA GLY A 495 -3.84 19.36 29.00
C GLY A 495 -3.81 17.86 29.14
N PHE A 496 -4.08 17.40 30.34
CA PHE A 496 -4.20 15.96 30.64
C PHE A 496 -5.29 15.68 31.66
N PHE A 497 -5.86 14.49 31.58
CA PHE A 497 -6.81 13.96 32.54
C PHE A 497 -6.43 12.51 32.88
N LEU A 498 -6.13 12.25 34.15
CA LEU A 498 -5.85 10.94 34.69
C LEU A 498 -7.02 10.48 35.53
N LYS A 499 -7.42 9.21 35.42
CA LYS A 499 -8.58 8.67 36.12
C LYS A 499 -8.30 7.24 36.62
N GLY A 500 -8.82 6.95 37.80
CA GLY A 500 -8.76 5.65 38.46
C GLY A 500 -7.41 5.37 39.11
N LYS A 501 -7.36 5.23 40.45
CA LYS A 501 -6.18 4.91 41.24
C LYS A 501 -4.96 5.74 40.86
N VAL A 502 -5.18 7.03 40.62
CA VAL A 502 -4.11 7.92 40.15
C VAL A 502 -3.04 8.05 41.21
N ARG A 503 -1.81 7.86 40.76
CA ARG A 503 -0.58 8.08 41.54
C ARG A 503 0.34 8.94 40.68
N VAL A 504 0.75 10.10 41.19
CA VAL A 504 1.72 11.00 40.56
C VAL A 504 2.85 11.22 41.54
N TRP A 505 4.10 11.06 41.12
CA TRP A 505 5.24 11.21 42.03
C TRP A 505 6.47 11.82 41.34
N GLN A 506 7.31 12.43 42.14
CA GLN A 506 8.61 12.95 41.78
C GLN A 506 9.54 12.82 42.97
N GLY A 507 10.54 11.95 42.88
CA GLY A 507 11.39 11.62 44.00
C GLY A 507 10.59 11.05 45.18
N LYS A 508 10.57 11.80 46.30
CA LYS A 508 9.80 11.43 47.49
C LYS A 508 8.41 12.07 47.59
N ASN A 509 8.13 13.02 46.72
CA ASN A 509 6.82 13.69 46.68
C ASN A 509 5.81 12.82 45.94
N LEU A 510 4.61 12.71 46.50
CA LEU A 510 3.55 11.82 45.99
C LEU A 510 2.18 12.50 46.09
N LEU A 511 1.39 12.38 45.03
CA LEU A 511 -0.02 12.70 44.97
C LEU A 511 -0.82 11.44 44.62
N LEU A 512 -1.77 11.08 45.48
CA LEU A 512 -2.76 10.03 45.23
C LEU A 512 -4.14 10.68 45.10
N ALA A 513 -4.93 10.22 44.14
CA ALA A 513 -6.31 10.69 43.92
C ALA A 513 -7.09 9.69 43.05
N ASN A 514 -8.38 9.85 42.91
CA ASN A 514 -9.15 9.11 41.91
C ASN A 514 -9.13 9.79 40.56
N GLN A 515 -9.00 11.12 40.51
CA GLN A 515 -8.90 11.91 39.32
C GLN A 515 -7.87 13.03 39.49
N VAL A 516 -7.09 13.28 38.42
CA VAL A 516 -6.17 14.42 38.33
C VAL A 516 -6.34 15.06 36.95
N HIS A 517 -6.58 16.36 36.92
CA HIS A 517 -6.76 17.14 35.72
C HIS A 517 -5.78 18.31 35.71
N GLY A 518 -5.05 18.48 34.62
CA GLY A 518 -4.13 19.58 34.41
C GLY A 518 -4.41 20.30 33.10
N GLU A 519 -4.50 21.62 33.15
CA GLU A 519 -4.68 22.53 32.02
C GLU A 519 -3.55 23.53 31.93
N GLU A 520 -2.82 23.54 30.82
CA GLU A 520 -1.67 24.43 30.63
C GLU A 520 -2.13 25.88 30.44
N THR A 521 -3.24 26.11 29.72
CA THR A 521 -3.76 27.46 29.43
C THR A 521 -4.20 28.19 30.69
N GLU A 522 -4.80 27.47 31.66
CA GLU A 522 -5.21 28.01 32.95
C GLU A 522 -4.13 27.93 34.02
N GLU A 523 -2.98 27.32 33.69
CA GLU A 523 -1.90 27.02 34.62
C GLU A 523 -2.41 26.38 35.93
N ARG A 524 -3.39 25.48 35.78
CA ARG A 524 -4.16 24.89 36.86
C ARG A 524 -4.01 23.37 36.90
N LEU A 525 -3.88 22.83 38.10
CA LEU A 525 -4.01 21.39 38.36
C LEU A 525 -5.09 21.18 39.42
N SER A 526 -5.98 20.22 39.20
CA SER A 526 -6.95 19.77 40.21
C SER A 526 -6.86 18.28 40.45
N ALA A 527 -7.07 17.85 41.67
CA ALA A 527 -7.16 16.44 42.05
C ALA A 527 -8.36 16.22 42.95
N SER A 528 -9.09 15.12 42.74
CA SER A 528 -10.30 14.81 43.49
C SER A 528 -10.47 13.31 43.75
N GLY A 529 -11.31 13.01 44.76
CA GLY A 529 -11.66 11.63 45.10
C GLY A 529 -10.58 10.95 45.95
N GLY A 530 -10.53 11.27 47.26
CA GLY A 530 -9.57 10.70 48.20
C GLY A 530 -8.16 11.23 48.01
N VAL A 531 -8.04 12.54 47.86
CA VAL A 531 -6.74 13.20 47.70
C VAL A 531 -5.84 12.96 48.89
N ARG A 532 -4.62 12.53 48.60
CA ARG A 532 -3.55 12.38 49.59
C ARG A 532 -2.24 12.84 48.96
N THR A 533 -1.61 13.84 49.57
CA THR A 533 -0.29 14.32 49.19
C THR A 533 0.73 14.00 50.25
N MET A 534 1.91 13.57 49.84
CA MET A 534 3.09 13.43 50.71
C MET A 534 4.18 14.35 50.15
N ILE A 535 4.63 15.29 50.96
CA ILE A 535 5.62 16.30 50.58
C ILE A 535 6.84 16.14 51.47
N ASP A 536 7.99 15.85 50.86
CA ASP A 536 9.27 15.92 51.58
C ASP A 536 9.67 17.38 51.68
N VAL A 537 9.41 17.98 52.80
CA VAL A 537 9.89 19.32 53.16
C VAL A 537 11.38 19.15 53.45
N GLY A 538 12.19 19.02 52.38
CA GLY A 538 13.64 18.84 52.48
C GLY A 538 14.20 19.88 53.44
N GLY A 539 14.92 19.42 54.45
CA GLY A 539 15.55 20.26 55.46
C GLY A 539 16.46 21.32 54.85
N GLY A 540 15.87 22.43 54.42
CA GLY A 540 16.53 23.72 54.26
C GLY A 540 16.69 24.37 55.61
N GLY A 541 17.37 23.70 56.54
CA GLY A 541 17.80 24.32 57.77
C GLY A 541 18.84 25.37 57.45
N VAL A 542 18.44 26.62 57.39
CA VAL A 542 19.36 27.75 57.56
C VAL A 542 19.90 27.67 58.97
N GLY A 543 21.18 27.28 59.12
CA GLY A 543 21.95 27.41 60.35
C GLY A 543 21.86 26.23 61.30
N THR A 544 22.35 25.05 60.94
CA THR A 544 22.91 24.11 61.91
C THR A 544 24.40 24.33 61.97
N ALA A 545 24.87 24.78 63.18
CA ALA A 545 26.27 24.76 63.50
C ALA A 545 26.82 23.33 63.29
N ALA A 546 28.00 23.24 62.68
CA ALA A 546 28.67 21.98 62.39
C ALA A 546 28.75 21.14 63.71
N GLY A 547 28.03 20.00 63.75
CA GLY A 547 28.15 19.06 64.85
C GLY A 547 26.88 18.38 65.38
N SER A 548 25.67 18.77 64.99
CA SER A 548 24.45 18.04 65.38
C SER A 548 23.98 17.13 64.23
N PRO A 549 23.58 15.88 64.57
CA PRO A 549 22.99 14.99 63.58
C PRO A 549 21.71 15.65 63.04
N ALA A 550 21.68 15.86 61.68
CA ALA A 550 20.52 16.40 60.97
C ALA A 550 19.30 15.51 61.28
N THR A 551 18.41 16.02 62.12
CA THR A 551 17.10 15.39 62.32
C THR A 551 16.35 15.52 61.02
N VAL A 552 16.20 14.44 60.25
CA VAL A 552 15.41 14.39 59.01
C VAL A 552 14.00 14.81 59.38
N ALA A 553 13.57 15.97 58.86
CA ALA A 553 12.21 16.45 59.06
C ALA A 553 11.20 15.39 58.56
N ALA A 554 10.21 15.06 59.40
CA ALA A 554 9.18 14.10 58.97
C ALA A 554 8.40 14.64 57.76
N PRO A 555 8.09 13.80 56.77
CA PRO A 555 7.33 14.22 55.61
C PRO A 555 5.95 14.75 56.04
N THR A 556 5.48 15.78 55.32
CA THR A 556 4.14 16.31 55.56
C THR A 556 3.14 15.56 54.67
N GLU A 557 2.13 14.99 55.33
CA GLU A 557 1.01 14.33 54.66
C GLU A 557 -0.24 15.24 54.76
N VAL A 558 -0.93 15.47 53.62
CA VAL A 558 -2.21 16.16 53.60
C VAL A 558 -3.25 15.28 52.90
N THR A 559 -4.41 15.08 53.53
CA THR A 559 -5.57 14.42 52.92
C THR A 559 -6.73 15.41 52.80
N ALA A 560 -7.49 15.32 51.71
CA ALA A 560 -8.65 16.21 51.43
C ALA A 560 -9.60 15.55 50.40
N ASP A 561 -10.78 16.15 50.19
CA ASP A 561 -11.69 15.71 49.15
C ASP A 561 -11.26 16.27 47.80
N LEU A 562 -10.75 17.51 47.75
CA LEU A 562 -10.31 18.24 46.57
C LEU A 562 -8.97 18.95 46.82
N LEU A 563 -8.09 18.95 45.85
CA LEU A 563 -6.90 19.78 45.74
C LEU A 563 -6.99 20.62 44.46
N THR A 564 -6.66 21.92 44.59
CA THR A 564 -6.49 22.81 43.46
C THR A 564 -5.16 23.55 43.56
N TYR A 565 -4.31 23.44 42.55
CA TYR A 565 -3.11 24.22 42.39
C TYR A 565 -3.33 25.31 41.33
N ARG A 566 -2.91 26.54 41.63
CA ARG A 566 -2.96 27.69 40.73
C ARG A 566 -1.58 28.33 40.68
N ARG A 567 -0.95 28.27 39.53
CA ARG A 567 0.42 28.78 39.38
C ARG A 567 0.48 30.31 39.46
N GLN A 568 -0.50 31.01 38.86
CA GLN A 568 -0.54 32.48 38.86
C GLN A 568 -0.69 33.04 40.27
N GLU A 569 -1.38 32.32 41.16
CA GLU A 569 -1.57 32.67 42.56
C GLU A 569 -0.48 32.08 43.44
N ALA A 570 0.47 31.30 42.89
CA ALA A 570 1.47 30.52 43.61
C ALA A 570 0.85 29.82 44.84
N SER A 571 -0.31 29.16 44.67
CA SER A 571 -1.09 28.62 45.76
C SER A 571 -1.57 27.19 45.52
N VAL A 572 -1.62 26.43 46.61
CA VAL A 572 -2.25 25.09 46.67
C VAL A 572 -3.39 25.15 47.68
N ILE A 573 -4.58 24.78 47.26
CA ILE A 573 -5.79 24.82 48.05
C ILE A 573 -6.31 23.39 48.24
N TYR A 574 -6.41 22.95 49.48
CA TYR A 574 -7.09 21.72 49.85
C TYR A 574 -8.45 22.05 50.46
N THR A 575 -9.47 21.38 49.97
CA THR A 575 -10.86 21.65 50.41
C THR A 575 -11.59 20.34 50.76
N GLY A 576 -12.36 20.36 51.81
CA GLY A 576 -13.20 19.26 52.27
C GLY A 576 -12.43 18.25 53.11
N ASN A 577 -12.83 18.03 54.33
CA ASN A 577 -12.27 17.04 55.26
C ASN A 577 -10.73 17.08 55.33
N VAL A 578 -10.17 18.29 55.33
CA VAL A 578 -8.71 18.47 55.29
C VAL A 578 -8.07 17.98 56.60
N ARG A 579 -7.08 17.09 56.44
CA ARG A 579 -6.22 16.64 57.52
C ARG A 579 -4.76 16.70 57.10
N MET A 580 -3.98 17.51 57.75
CA MET A 580 -2.53 17.58 57.62
C MET A 580 -1.87 16.85 58.78
N ALA A 581 -0.84 16.05 58.52
CA ALA A 581 -0.06 15.35 59.53
C ALA A 581 1.44 15.54 59.27
N GLN A 582 2.21 15.85 60.33
CA GLN A 582 3.65 15.96 60.30
C GLN A 582 4.22 15.49 61.64
N GLY A 583 4.92 14.36 61.65
CA GLY A 583 5.42 13.74 62.88
C GLY A 583 4.27 13.46 63.85
N THR A 584 4.34 14.07 65.07
CA THR A 584 3.35 13.90 66.14
C THR A 584 2.17 14.86 66.06
N ARG A 585 2.16 15.77 65.06
CA ARG A 585 1.17 16.85 64.92
C ARG A 585 0.17 16.55 63.83
N THR A 586 -1.08 16.84 64.11
CA THR A 586 -2.17 16.80 63.12
C THR A 586 -2.98 18.08 63.19
N LEU A 587 -3.30 18.61 62.00
CA LEU A 587 -4.22 19.74 61.87
C LEU A 587 -5.40 19.31 61.00
N THR A 588 -6.61 19.57 61.47
CA THR A 588 -7.84 19.37 60.66
C THR A 588 -8.56 20.68 60.48
N CYS A 589 -9.14 20.89 59.29
CA CYS A 589 -9.90 22.09 58.91
C CYS A 589 -10.80 21.81 57.70
N ALA A 590 -11.64 22.79 57.35
CA ALA A 590 -12.45 22.66 56.14
C ALA A 590 -11.68 23.05 54.87
N GLU A 591 -10.74 24.00 54.98
CA GLU A 591 -9.90 24.50 53.88
C GLU A 591 -8.48 24.73 54.40
N LEU A 592 -7.48 24.32 53.64
CA LEU A 592 -6.06 24.61 53.87
C LEU A 592 -5.48 25.24 52.61
N VAL A 593 -4.98 26.46 52.69
CA VAL A 593 -4.29 27.16 51.61
C VAL A 593 -2.81 27.22 51.92
N ALA A 594 -1.98 26.66 51.04
CA ALA A 594 -0.53 26.80 51.11
C ALA A 594 -0.06 27.82 50.04
N ALA A 595 0.67 28.84 50.44
CA ALA A 595 1.33 29.78 49.55
C ALA A 595 2.74 29.26 49.28
N LEU A 596 3.16 29.36 48.00
CA LEU A 596 4.44 28.90 47.49
C LEU A 596 5.36 30.09 47.23
N ASP A 597 6.66 29.87 47.32
CA ASP A 597 7.66 30.82 46.85
C ASP A 597 7.99 30.62 45.37
N ASP A 598 8.89 31.42 44.80
CA ASP A 598 9.34 31.33 43.40
C ASP A 598 9.98 29.96 43.04
N ALA A 599 10.52 29.28 44.03
CA ALA A 599 11.09 27.92 43.92
C ALA A 599 10.02 26.81 44.07
N GLN A 600 8.74 27.19 44.18
CA GLN A 600 7.60 26.28 44.40
C GLN A 600 7.70 25.52 45.75
N GLN A 601 8.35 26.12 46.76
CA GLN A 601 8.38 25.59 48.12
C GLN A 601 7.31 26.28 48.98
N ILE A 602 6.76 25.55 49.93
CA ILE A 602 5.75 26.09 50.83
C ILE A 602 6.36 27.19 51.71
N GLN A 603 5.88 28.43 51.57
CA GLN A 603 6.26 29.58 52.35
C GLN A 603 5.37 29.75 53.60
N SER A 604 4.05 29.58 53.43
CA SER A 604 3.10 29.66 54.52
C SER A 604 1.88 28.75 54.24
N MET A 605 1.17 28.39 55.30
CA MET A 605 -0.11 27.67 55.20
C MET A 605 -1.17 28.32 56.08
N THR A 606 -2.39 28.45 55.57
CA THR A 606 -3.53 28.99 56.31
C THR A 606 -4.68 27.99 56.30
N GLY A 607 -5.06 27.51 57.50
CA GLY A 607 -6.21 26.66 57.73
C GLY A 607 -7.44 27.50 58.13
N LYS A 608 -8.60 27.19 57.58
CA LYS A 608 -9.87 27.85 57.88
C LYS A 608 -11.02 26.86 58.10
N GLY A 609 -12.03 27.28 58.82
CA GLY A 609 -13.26 26.50 58.98
C GLY A 609 -13.16 25.40 60.03
N GLY A 610 -13.07 25.79 61.31
CA GLY A 610 -13.06 24.86 62.44
C GLY A 610 -11.74 24.12 62.58
N VAL A 611 -10.66 24.87 62.79
CA VAL A 611 -9.29 24.31 62.91
C VAL A 611 -9.12 23.60 64.24
N VAL A 612 -8.62 22.35 64.18
CA VAL A 612 -8.17 21.58 65.36
C VAL A 612 -6.73 21.15 65.14
N LEU A 613 -5.82 21.69 65.96
CA LEU A 613 -4.43 21.29 66.03
C LEU A 613 -4.24 20.34 67.20
N ARG A 614 -3.75 19.12 66.96
CA ARG A 614 -3.42 18.12 68.00
C ARG A 614 -1.93 17.80 67.95
N ASP A 615 -1.27 17.93 69.07
CA ASP A 615 0.10 17.48 69.29
C ASP A 615 0.10 16.32 70.32
N THR A 616 0.44 15.12 69.80
CA THR A 616 0.42 13.91 70.64
C THR A 616 1.66 13.80 71.57
N ALA A 617 2.77 14.46 71.20
CA ALA A 617 3.97 14.51 72.10
C ALA A 617 3.71 15.40 73.28
N GLU A 618 3.12 16.57 73.09
CA GLU A 618 2.77 17.52 74.10
C GLU A 618 1.40 17.24 74.76
N ARG A 619 0.68 16.21 74.30
CA ARG A 619 -0.66 15.82 74.76
C ARG A 619 -1.65 16.99 74.79
N ARG A 620 -1.66 17.82 73.73
CA ARG A 620 -2.48 19.03 73.65
C ARG A 620 -3.36 19.03 72.43
N THR A 621 -4.52 19.60 72.57
CA THR A 621 -5.47 19.89 71.45
C THR A 621 -5.83 21.37 71.51
N ILE A 622 -5.65 22.09 70.38
CA ILE A 622 -5.97 23.49 70.22
C ILE A 622 -7.11 23.60 69.20
N GLN A 623 -8.19 24.27 69.58
CA GLN A 623 -9.32 24.54 68.70
C GLN A 623 -9.37 26.04 68.36
N ALA A 624 -9.54 26.38 67.08
CA ALA A 624 -9.57 27.77 66.60
C ALA A 624 -10.48 27.89 65.36
N GLN A 625 -10.77 29.13 64.92
CA GLN A 625 -11.46 29.38 63.65
C GLN A 625 -10.49 29.35 62.49
N THR A 626 -9.28 29.90 62.67
CA THR A 626 -8.21 29.92 61.68
C THR A 626 -6.86 29.60 62.32
N ALA A 627 -5.95 29.04 61.50
CA ALA A 627 -4.54 28.82 61.83
C ALA A 627 -3.68 29.31 60.69
N ALA A 628 -2.63 30.08 60.99
CA ALA A 628 -1.64 30.51 60.00
C ALA A 628 -0.26 29.96 60.41
N TYR A 629 0.30 29.10 59.61
CA TYR A 629 1.63 28.54 59.76
C TYR A 629 2.64 29.34 58.94
N ASP A 630 3.66 29.86 59.57
CA ASP A 630 4.82 30.50 58.96
C ASP A 630 5.98 29.53 59.00
N VAL A 631 6.47 29.11 57.82
CA VAL A 631 7.53 28.10 57.70
C VAL A 631 8.87 28.68 58.17
N ALA A 632 9.16 29.95 57.88
CA ALA A 632 10.42 30.59 58.28
C ALA A 632 10.50 30.84 59.77
N ALA A 633 9.37 31.24 60.39
CA ALA A 633 9.26 31.46 61.82
C ALA A 633 9.04 30.16 62.61
N GLU A 634 8.76 29.05 61.96
CA GLU A 634 8.40 27.74 62.56
C GLU A 634 7.31 27.88 63.62
N SER A 635 6.31 28.73 63.39
CA SER A 635 5.25 29.05 64.34
C SER A 635 3.87 28.97 63.71
N ILE A 636 2.87 28.61 64.51
CA ILE A 636 1.46 28.61 64.09
C ILE A 636 0.71 29.63 64.91
N GLU A 637 0.16 30.63 64.25
CA GLU A 637 -0.77 31.59 64.88
C GLU A 637 -2.20 31.07 64.70
N LEU A 638 -2.90 30.85 65.83
CA LEU A 638 -4.29 30.43 65.88
C LEU A 638 -5.19 31.59 66.37
N ARG A 639 -6.28 31.84 65.64
CA ARG A 639 -7.24 32.89 65.97
C ARG A 639 -8.67 32.32 66.05
N GLY A 640 -9.45 32.78 66.98
CA GLY A 640 -10.83 32.34 67.15
C GLY A 640 -11.55 33.11 68.26
N ASN A 641 -12.83 32.88 68.33
CA ASN A 641 -13.63 33.46 69.42
C ASN A 641 -14.51 32.34 70.01
N PRO A 642 -13.99 31.59 71.00
CA PRO A 642 -12.62 31.59 71.53
C PRO A 642 -11.62 30.66 70.79
N VAL A 643 -10.30 30.83 70.99
CA VAL A 643 -9.28 29.79 70.84
C VAL A 643 -9.27 29.00 72.14
N THR A 644 -9.35 27.69 72.08
CA THR A 644 -9.34 26.83 73.27
C THR A 644 -8.15 25.87 73.22
N ILE A 645 -7.35 25.85 74.26
CA ILE A 645 -6.24 24.89 74.42
C ILE A 645 -6.65 23.92 75.51
N LYS A 646 -6.66 22.63 75.24
CA LYS A 646 -6.94 21.55 76.22
C LYS A 646 -5.77 20.59 76.23
N ASP A 647 -5.41 20.15 77.47
CA ASP A 647 -4.50 19.05 77.66
C ASP A 647 -5.23 17.72 77.94
N ASP A 648 -4.53 16.60 77.92
CA ASP A 648 -5.13 15.30 78.17
C ASP A 648 -5.45 15.10 79.63
N ALA A 649 -4.94 15.98 80.58
CA ALA A 649 -5.27 15.99 82.01
C ALA A 649 -6.59 16.74 82.33
N GLY A 650 -7.23 17.34 81.25
CA GLY A 650 -8.52 18.06 81.36
C GLY A 650 -8.39 19.56 81.62
N ALA A 651 -7.15 20.09 81.78
CA ALA A 651 -6.99 21.55 81.90
C ALA A 651 -7.36 22.26 80.58
N SER A 652 -8.08 23.38 80.67
CA SER A 652 -8.53 24.14 79.50
C SER A 652 -8.23 25.63 79.66
N LEU A 653 -7.65 26.23 78.63
CA LEU A 653 -7.38 27.66 78.59
C LEU A 653 -8.13 28.25 77.34
N SER A 654 -8.70 29.43 77.47
CA SER A 654 -9.41 30.08 76.41
C SER A 654 -8.93 31.52 76.20
N GLY A 655 -8.87 31.99 74.95
CA GLY A 655 -8.48 33.35 74.55
C GLY A 655 -8.87 33.62 73.12
N GLN A 656 -8.45 34.76 72.57
CA GLN A 656 -8.78 35.14 71.20
C GLN A 656 -7.67 34.76 70.21
N ARG A 657 -6.44 34.61 70.68
CA ARG A 657 -5.24 34.30 69.90
C ARG A 657 -4.31 33.38 70.65
N ALA A 658 -3.78 32.38 70.00
CA ALA A 658 -2.68 31.55 70.53
C ALA A 658 -1.52 31.55 69.50
N LEU A 659 -0.31 31.62 70.00
CA LEU A 659 0.92 31.38 69.25
C LEU A 659 1.50 30.04 69.68
N TYR A 660 1.62 29.13 68.71
CA TYR A 660 2.22 27.80 68.95
C TYR A 660 3.60 27.74 68.31
N ASP A 661 4.64 27.52 69.08
CA ASP A 661 5.99 27.35 68.56
C ASP A 661 6.27 25.88 68.28
N ILE A 662 6.64 25.57 67.07
CA ILE A 662 6.79 24.19 66.60
C ILE A 662 8.00 23.53 67.18
N LYS A 663 9.11 24.27 67.46
CA LYS A 663 10.35 23.72 67.96
C LYS A 663 10.22 23.32 69.43
N SER A 664 9.66 24.21 70.23
CA SER A 664 9.54 23.99 71.66
C SER A 664 8.25 23.29 72.13
N GLY A 665 7.27 23.13 71.17
CA GLY A 665 5.93 22.66 71.50
C GLY A 665 5.16 23.58 72.47
N SER A 666 5.64 24.81 72.69
CA SER A 666 5.02 25.75 73.64
C SER A 666 3.85 26.50 72.96
N ALA A 667 2.78 26.72 73.74
CA ALA A 667 1.64 27.52 73.31
C ALA A 667 1.46 28.72 74.25
N ARG A 668 1.39 29.94 73.69
CA ARG A 668 1.14 31.18 74.39
C ARG A 668 -0.24 31.73 73.99
N LEU A 669 -1.09 32.01 74.93
CA LEU A 669 -2.40 32.55 74.77
C LEU A 669 -2.39 34.07 74.99
N ALA A 670 -3.07 34.84 74.13
CA ALA A 670 -3.24 36.27 74.25
C ALA A 670 -4.70 36.69 74.05
N GLY A 671 -5.13 37.72 74.78
CA GLY A 671 -6.50 38.23 74.76
C GLY A 671 -7.40 37.53 75.79
N ALA A 672 -8.18 38.27 76.56
CA ALA A 672 -9.16 37.68 77.43
C ALA A 672 -10.33 37.10 76.66
N ALA A 673 -10.81 35.91 77.03
CA ALA A 673 -12.10 35.41 76.56
C ALA A 673 -13.20 36.32 77.17
N GLN A 674 -14.06 36.94 76.26
CA GLN A 674 -15.28 37.60 76.74
C GLN A 674 -16.34 36.54 77.00
#